data_497d9cca0b651557eabdee4523100cf5
#
_entry.id   497d9cca0b651557eabdee4523100cf5
#
_cell.length_a   1.000
_cell.length_b   1.000
_cell.length_c   1.000
_cell.angle_alpha   90.00
_cell.angle_beta   90.00
_cell.angle_gamma   90.00
#
_symmetry.space_group_name_H-M   'P 1'
#
loop_
_entity.id
_entity.type
_entity.pdbx_description
1 polymer ?
#
loop_
_entity_poly.entity_id
_entity_poly.type
_entity_poly.pdbx_seq_one_letter_code
_entity_poly.pdbx_strand_id
1 'polypeptide(L)'
;MLDGYFLASNVSRPIYDPIRDGAGYRSGTRIARVQVLIALFLGLSAFLIFCVLRKRYPRIYVANFNNINRNYLHSHSRRNLPPLSQKSLFGWVPVVFKISESQVLEHAGLDAVVFLGFFKMCITALAICVIFAVAIISPIRYKYTGRVDLPDPDDDDDDNGYNNSTVPKVATRKLGFLLLEKLFKNKDPDHEPIVWMYTAFTYIFTGLLIYLLHKQTLKIIEMRQSYLGKQKSITDRTIKVSGISPSLREEEALKRHINSLGVGEVESVVVVKEWNALNSLFKMRKKVLNNLEEAWVKYFGDNGLKNTTDVMASRIRPSIGDSFNLHQSSGSAFADEIPDSSSTNGGVESSAASVTSSPSIIDQITEHIEDHNALEGSASQLPLMNDVAAERPKMRKGWLGIFGPEVDCITYYTNQLEIIDKEIKRHRLREFPPSSTAFITMRSVAQAQMLAQAVLDPKVNHLITSLAPAPHDIIWENLCLTRKERNSRIFFVMVFIGLISVLLVYPVKFLSNFLNVKTISKISPRLGAFLKDHTWAEYLITGILPPYVFTIFNIVMPYFYIWVTKRQGYTSHGDEELSIVSKNFFYIFVNLFLVFTLFGTAIISDTAQLAYQLAYSLQKLSLFYVDLIILQGIGIFPYKLLLLGNLLKYPIGNIFWCKTPRDYLNLYKPPVFNFGLQLPQPILVLIITITYSVISTKIVTAGLIYFIIGYFVFKYQLLYACVHPPHNTGKVWPLVVRRVIMGLLIFHMTMFGTLASQQAFVCATFLIPLPVFTIAVLWNFHKHYIPLSSFIALRAIENNQLPFHGDEEEGLGEEEDSEREQTLDERRELSQTYDYPHLVNDLDGPIIALENDQVLMIGDDGQTVKKPIPDI
;
A
#
# COMPACT_ATOMS: atom_id res chain seq x y z
N MET A 1 -46.19 -8.85 -57.62
CA MET A 1 -46.57 -9.25 -56.26
C MET A 1 -45.33 -9.26 -55.40
N LEU A 2 -44.64 -8.10 -55.29
CA LEU A 2 -43.51 -7.91 -54.39
C LEU A 2 -43.27 -6.43 -54.10
N ASP A 3 -44.37 -5.67 -54.05
CA ASP A 3 -44.36 -4.24 -53.65
C ASP A 3 -45.52 -4.04 -52.68
N GLY A 4 -45.26 -4.22 -51.42
CA GLY A 4 -46.35 -4.02 -50.45
C GLY A 4 -46.05 -4.22 -48.97
N TYR A 5 -44.79 -4.13 -48.53
CA TYR A 5 -44.48 -4.22 -47.06
C TYR A 5 -43.44 -3.22 -46.53
N PHE A 6 -43.43 -2.01 -47.09
CA PHE A 6 -42.52 -0.95 -46.58
C PHE A 6 -43.25 0.33 -46.20
N LEU A 7 -44.47 0.26 -45.77
CA LEU A 7 -45.25 1.40 -45.29
C LEU A 7 -46.18 0.96 -44.17
N ALA A 8 -45.68 0.94 -42.96
CA ALA A 8 -46.48 1.15 -41.73
C ALA A 8 -45.66 0.72 -40.49
N SER A 9 -44.71 1.49 -40.07
CA SER A 9 -44.36 1.61 -38.68
C SER A 9 -43.84 3.00 -38.36
N ASN A 10 -44.65 4.01 -38.66
CA ASN A 10 -44.63 5.25 -37.91
C ASN A 10 -45.21 4.99 -36.52
N VAL A 11 -44.57 4.09 -35.76
CA VAL A 11 -44.62 4.16 -34.32
C VAL A 11 -43.68 5.29 -33.99
N SER A 12 -44.25 6.47 -33.76
CA SER A 12 -43.64 7.57 -33.02
C SER A 12 -43.15 6.96 -31.67
N ARG A 13 -41.91 6.41 -31.67
CA ARG A 13 -41.18 6.15 -30.43
C ARG A 13 -41.23 7.46 -29.69
N PRO A 14 -41.72 7.52 -28.45
CA PRO A 14 -41.52 8.70 -27.65
C PRO A 14 -39.99 8.87 -27.64
N ILE A 15 -39.52 9.91 -28.35
CA ILE A 15 -38.12 10.34 -28.26
C ILE A 15 -37.94 10.61 -26.76
N TYR A 16 -37.38 9.63 -26.05
CA TYR A 16 -36.93 9.84 -24.70
C TYR A 16 -35.90 10.94 -24.80
N ASP A 17 -36.31 12.14 -24.48
CA ASP A 17 -35.46 13.31 -24.43
C ASP A 17 -34.85 13.34 -23.02
N PRO A 18 -33.68 12.66 -22.79
CA PRO A 18 -33.07 12.57 -21.46
C PRO A 18 -32.64 13.94 -20.98
N ILE A 19 -32.59 14.92 -21.87
CA ILE A 19 -32.22 16.32 -21.64
C ILE A 19 -33.41 17.11 -21.11
N ARG A 20 -34.59 16.89 -21.67
CA ARG A 20 -35.81 17.56 -21.19
C ARG A 20 -36.25 16.99 -19.84
N ASP A 21 -35.95 15.72 -19.60
CA ASP A 21 -36.23 15.04 -18.34
C ASP A 21 -35.06 15.02 -17.36
N GLY A 22 -33.88 15.48 -17.76
CA GLY A 22 -32.65 15.52 -16.96
C GLY A 22 -32.29 16.85 -16.32
N ALA A 23 -33.18 17.86 -16.40
CA ALA A 23 -32.91 19.15 -15.79
C ALA A 23 -32.87 19.06 -14.26
N GLY A 24 -31.75 18.71 -13.71
CA GLY A 24 -31.51 18.60 -12.30
C GLY A 24 -30.11 18.98 -11.87
N TYR A 25 -29.25 19.30 -12.82
CA TYR A 25 -27.92 19.84 -12.51
C TYR A 25 -27.98 21.38 -12.62
N ARG A 26 -28.48 22.03 -11.60
CA ARG A 26 -28.48 23.50 -11.55
C ARG A 26 -27.13 24.02 -11.14
N SER A 27 -26.63 25.03 -11.88
CA SER A 27 -25.51 25.88 -11.52
C SER A 27 -24.20 25.11 -11.21
N GLY A 28 -23.74 24.29 -12.15
CA GLY A 28 -22.51 23.49 -12.00
C GLY A 28 -21.29 24.32 -11.61
N THR A 29 -21.19 25.58 -12.05
CA THR A 29 -20.10 26.47 -11.64
C THR A 29 -20.17 26.88 -10.18
N ARG A 30 -21.36 27.05 -9.60
CA ARG A 30 -21.53 27.38 -8.17
C ARG A 30 -21.23 26.15 -7.30
N ILE A 31 -21.72 24.96 -7.69
CA ILE A 31 -21.46 23.70 -6.99
C ILE A 31 -19.96 23.42 -7.01
N ALA A 32 -19.29 23.51 -8.16
CA ALA A 32 -17.86 23.27 -8.26
C ALA A 32 -17.04 24.26 -7.40
N ARG A 33 -17.41 25.54 -7.32
CA ARG A 33 -16.75 26.51 -6.43
C ARG A 33 -16.91 26.16 -4.96
N VAL A 34 -18.13 25.78 -4.54
CA VAL A 34 -18.40 25.36 -3.16
C VAL A 34 -17.61 24.09 -2.83
N GLN A 35 -17.56 23.13 -3.74
CA GLN A 35 -16.80 21.89 -3.56
C GLN A 35 -15.29 22.14 -3.43
N VAL A 36 -14.72 23.03 -4.26
CA VAL A 36 -13.30 23.44 -4.15
C VAL A 36 -13.04 24.09 -2.79
N LEU A 37 -13.93 25.00 -2.32
CA LEU A 37 -13.79 25.65 -1.01
C LEU A 37 -13.86 24.64 0.14
N ILE A 38 -14.80 23.70 0.09
CA ILE A 38 -14.92 22.65 1.11
C ILE A 38 -13.68 21.74 1.09
N ALA A 39 -13.24 21.29 -0.08
CA ALA A 39 -12.05 20.45 -0.22
C ALA A 39 -10.78 21.17 0.27
N LEU A 40 -10.65 22.47 -0.06
CA LEU A 40 -9.54 23.30 0.39
C LEU A 40 -9.55 23.50 1.91
N PHE A 41 -10.72 23.82 2.49
CA PHE A 41 -10.86 23.94 3.94
C PHE A 41 -10.52 22.63 4.64
N LEU A 42 -11.06 21.53 4.15
CA LEU A 42 -10.81 20.19 4.66
C LEU A 42 -9.32 19.84 4.59
N GLY A 43 -8.71 20.01 3.41
CA GLY A 43 -7.29 19.67 3.18
C GLY A 43 -6.33 20.57 3.95
N LEU A 44 -6.59 21.89 3.97
CA LEU A 44 -5.75 22.85 4.69
C LEU A 44 -5.82 22.63 6.21
N SER A 45 -7.02 22.39 6.75
CA SER A 45 -7.18 22.07 8.18
C SER A 45 -6.41 20.80 8.55
N ALA A 46 -6.54 19.72 7.76
CA ALA A 46 -5.80 18.48 7.97
C ALA A 46 -4.28 18.68 7.88
N PHE A 47 -3.81 19.46 6.92
CA PHE A 47 -2.39 19.79 6.76
C PHE A 47 -1.84 20.58 7.95
N LEU A 48 -2.57 21.60 8.43
CA LEU A 48 -2.17 22.38 9.61
C LEU A 48 -2.16 21.52 10.88
N ILE A 49 -3.20 20.70 11.08
CA ILE A 49 -3.25 19.75 12.19
C ILE A 49 -2.05 18.79 12.12
N PHE A 50 -1.73 18.25 10.95
CA PHE A 50 -0.55 17.42 10.76
C PHE A 50 0.74 18.14 11.16
N CYS A 51 0.95 19.39 10.72
CA CYS A 51 2.15 20.16 11.05
C CYS A 51 2.32 20.36 12.57
N VAL A 52 1.23 20.52 13.30
CA VAL A 52 1.23 20.62 14.78
C VAL A 52 1.48 19.27 15.42
N LEU A 53 0.72 18.23 15.01
CA LEU A 53 0.83 16.89 15.57
C LEU A 53 2.19 16.24 15.30
N ARG A 54 2.80 16.47 14.14
CA ARG A 54 4.15 15.99 13.81
C ARG A 54 5.19 16.45 14.84
N LYS A 55 5.08 17.70 15.34
CA LYS A 55 5.99 18.20 16.38
C LYS A 55 5.71 17.54 17.73
N ARG A 56 4.43 17.33 18.07
CA ARG A 56 4.04 16.83 19.39
C ARG A 56 4.23 15.30 19.51
N TYR A 57 4.07 14.56 18.39
CA TYR A 57 4.11 13.10 18.37
C TYR A 57 5.10 12.57 17.30
N PRO A 58 6.41 12.85 17.40
CA PRO A 58 7.40 12.43 16.42
C PRO A 58 7.47 10.90 16.28
N ARG A 59 7.19 10.13 17.35
CA ARG A 59 7.13 8.67 17.30
C ARG A 59 6.10 8.09 16.35
N ILE A 60 5.02 8.82 16.05
CA ILE A 60 3.99 8.40 15.12
C ILE A 60 4.35 8.82 13.70
N TYR A 61 4.72 10.09 13.53
CA TYR A 61 4.88 10.71 12.22
C TYR A 61 6.28 10.56 11.62
N VAL A 62 7.26 10.17 12.44
CA VAL A 62 8.66 9.96 12.04
C VAL A 62 9.13 8.56 12.50
N ALA A 63 8.19 7.62 12.61
CA ALA A 63 8.43 6.30 13.16
C ALA A 63 9.48 5.50 12.37
N ASN A 64 9.43 5.52 11.04
CA ASN A 64 10.38 4.82 10.19
C ASN A 64 11.80 5.40 10.31
N PHE A 65 11.92 6.72 10.32
CA PHE A 65 13.21 7.40 10.50
C PHE A 65 13.86 7.06 11.84
N ASN A 66 13.09 7.04 12.92
CA ASN A 66 13.60 6.69 14.25
C ASN A 66 14.04 5.22 14.32
N ASN A 67 13.34 4.34 13.63
CA ASN A 67 13.67 2.91 13.54
C ASN A 67 14.99 2.69 12.76
N ILE A 68 15.09 3.34 11.61
CA ILE A 68 16.29 3.32 10.78
C ILE A 68 17.51 3.81 11.58
N ASN A 69 17.41 4.96 12.25
CA ASN A 69 18.53 5.52 13.02
C ASN A 69 18.94 4.62 14.19
N ARG A 70 18.01 3.88 14.81
CA ARG A 70 18.33 2.96 15.88
C ARG A 70 19.18 1.78 15.37
N ASN A 71 18.84 1.23 14.22
CA ASN A 71 19.55 0.10 13.61
C ASN A 71 20.91 0.50 13.04
N TYR A 72 21.09 1.79 12.66
CA TYR A 72 22.35 2.31 12.11
C TYR A 72 23.34 2.83 13.14
N LEU A 73 23.03 2.82 14.44
CA LEU A 73 23.97 3.28 15.46
C LEU A 73 25.27 2.45 15.47
N HIS A 74 25.23 1.24 14.91
CA HIS A 74 26.36 0.31 14.78
C HIS A 74 26.99 0.25 13.39
N SER A 75 26.43 0.96 12.40
CA SER A 75 26.95 0.97 11.03
C SER A 75 27.46 2.34 10.63
N HIS A 76 28.70 2.41 10.16
CA HIS A 76 29.36 3.63 9.68
C HIS A 76 28.81 4.22 8.36
N SER A 77 27.64 3.84 7.92
CA SER A 77 27.04 4.34 6.67
C SER A 77 26.69 5.84 6.75
N ARG A 78 27.43 6.65 6.00
CA ARG A 78 27.42 8.12 6.03
C ARG A 78 26.21 8.80 5.37
N ARG A 79 25.21 8.09 4.89
CA ARG A 79 24.10 8.68 4.15
C ARG A 79 22.78 8.64 4.92
N ASN A 80 22.76 9.28 6.06
CA ASN A 80 21.53 9.42 6.84
C ASN A 80 20.51 10.30 6.11
N LEU A 81 19.23 9.89 6.15
CA LEU A 81 18.13 10.76 5.76
C LEU A 81 18.25 12.11 6.51
N PRO A 82 18.02 13.24 5.83
CA PRO A 82 18.10 14.52 6.49
C PRO A 82 17.06 14.61 7.62
N PRO A 83 17.46 14.99 8.84
CA PRO A 83 16.54 15.10 9.95
C PRO A 83 15.50 16.20 9.70
N LEU A 84 14.27 15.92 10.04
CA LEU A 84 13.19 16.91 9.91
C LEU A 84 13.28 17.93 11.04
N SER A 85 13.41 19.21 10.69
CA SER A 85 13.42 20.30 11.67
C SER A 85 12.19 20.26 12.59
N GLN A 86 12.44 20.14 13.88
CA GLN A 86 11.38 20.22 14.90
C GLN A 86 11.00 21.67 15.24
N LYS A 87 11.90 22.62 15.02
CA LYS A 87 11.66 24.04 15.36
C LYS A 87 10.64 24.70 14.43
N SER A 88 10.66 24.39 13.12
CA SER A 88 9.76 24.98 12.12
C SER A 88 8.53 24.10 11.85
N LEU A 89 7.35 24.73 11.70
CA LEU A 89 6.12 24.03 11.31
C LEU A 89 6.18 23.50 9.86
N PHE A 90 6.73 24.29 8.95
CA PHE A 90 6.79 24.00 7.51
C PHE A 90 8.16 23.61 7.01
N GLY A 91 9.20 23.62 7.87
CA GLY A 91 10.60 23.32 7.49
C GLY A 91 10.81 21.93 6.92
N TRP A 92 9.90 21.00 7.13
CA TRP A 92 9.95 19.65 6.58
C TRP A 92 9.64 19.60 5.07
N VAL A 93 8.86 20.55 4.56
CA VAL A 93 8.43 20.60 3.15
C VAL A 93 9.62 20.72 2.19
N PRO A 94 10.53 21.69 2.32
CA PRO A 94 11.70 21.79 1.45
C PRO A 94 12.67 20.61 1.63
N VAL A 95 12.75 20.02 2.83
CA VAL A 95 13.59 18.84 3.07
C VAL A 95 13.11 17.67 2.23
N VAL A 96 11.81 17.30 2.32
CA VAL A 96 11.22 16.21 1.53
C VAL A 96 11.31 16.47 0.03
N PHE A 97 11.18 17.73 -0.39
CA PHE A 97 11.29 18.10 -1.81
C PHE A 97 12.69 17.81 -2.38
N LYS A 98 13.75 18.14 -1.61
CA LYS A 98 15.16 18.01 -2.04
C LYS A 98 15.67 16.57 -2.09
N ILE A 99 15.01 15.61 -1.43
CA ILE A 99 15.45 14.20 -1.41
C ILE A 99 15.45 13.64 -2.84
N SER A 100 16.58 13.06 -3.26
CA SER A 100 16.78 12.46 -4.57
C SER A 100 16.13 11.06 -4.70
N GLU A 101 15.98 10.56 -5.92
CA GLU A 101 15.48 9.19 -6.15
C GLU A 101 16.46 8.13 -5.64
N SER A 102 17.77 8.39 -5.67
CA SER A 102 18.79 7.49 -5.12
C SER A 102 18.66 7.34 -3.60
N GLN A 103 18.41 8.43 -2.88
CA GLN A 103 18.13 8.37 -1.44
C GLN A 103 16.82 7.63 -1.13
N VAL A 104 15.80 7.75 -1.99
CA VAL A 104 14.56 6.97 -1.83
C VAL A 104 14.85 5.48 -2.03
N LEU A 105 15.69 5.12 -3.02
CA LEU A 105 16.06 3.72 -3.26
C LEU A 105 16.78 3.10 -2.06
N GLU A 106 17.72 3.84 -1.49
CA GLU A 106 18.54 3.40 -0.36
C GLU A 106 17.72 3.18 0.93
N HIS A 107 16.75 4.07 1.21
CA HIS A 107 16.02 4.06 2.48
C HIS A 107 14.62 3.43 2.43
N ALA A 108 13.96 3.47 1.29
CA ALA A 108 12.59 2.95 1.13
C ALA A 108 12.50 1.76 0.14
N GLY A 109 13.62 1.40 -0.51
CA GLY A 109 13.71 0.27 -1.42
C GLY A 109 13.18 0.53 -2.83
N LEU A 110 13.34 -0.49 -3.68
CA LEU A 110 13.01 -0.41 -5.10
C LEU A 110 11.51 -0.19 -5.35
N ASP A 111 10.65 -0.84 -4.58
CA ASP A 111 9.19 -0.74 -4.75
C ASP A 111 8.66 0.68 -4.50
N ALA A 112 9.25 1.39 -3.54
CA ALA A 112 8.91 2.79 -3.27
C ALA A 112 9.31 3.70 -4.44
N VAL A 113 10.48 3.47 -5.05
CA VAL A 113 10.92 4.22 -6.23
C VAL A 113 10.02 3.98 -7.43
N VAL A 114 9.61 2.74 -7.65
CA VAL A 114 8.67 2.37 -8.74
C VAL A 114 7.32 3.07 -8.54
N PHE A 115 6.81 3.07 -7.32
CA PHE A 115 5.55 3.73 -6.97
C PHE A 115 5.60 5.25 -7.18
N LEU A 116 6.64 5.90 -6.67
CA LEU A 116 6.84 7.36 -6.84
C LEU A 116 7.16 7.71 -8.30
N GLY A 117 7.86 6.83 -9.02
CA GLY A 117 8.14 6.95 -10.45
C GLY A 117 6.86 7.00 -11.29
N PHE A 118 5.84 6.20 -10.94
CA PHE A 118 4.52 6.27 -11.55
C PHE A 118 3.89 7.67 -11.38
N PHE A 119 3.90 8.23 -10.17
CA PHE A 119 3.39 9.59 -9.93
C PHE A 119 4.13 10.64 -10.74
N LYS A 120 5.47 10.57 -10.81
CA LYS A 120 6.31 11.48 -11.58
C LYS A 120 6.01 11.42 -13.07
N MET A 121 5.82 10.21 -13.60
CA MET A 121 5.39 10.00 -14.99
C MET A 121 4.02 10.65 -15.24
N CYS A 122 3.05 10.45 -14.35
CA CYS A 122 1.72 11.05 -14.44
C CYS A 122 1.78 12.58 -14.40
N ILE A 123 2.56 13.16 -13.47
CA ILE A 123 2.76 14.63 -13.40
C ILE A 123 3.31 15.16 -14.72
N THR A 124 4.33 14.52 -15.28
CA THR A 124 4.95 14.95 -16.55
C THR A 124 3.95 14.85 -17.71
N ALA A 125 3.22 13.74 -17.81
CA ALA A 125 2.20 13.53 -18.84
C ALA A 125 1.09 14.58 -18.76
N LEU A 126 0.52 14.75 -17.57
CA LEU A 126 -0.59 15.68 -17.37
C LEU A 126 -0.17 17.14 -17.45
N ALA A 127 1.04 17.51 -17.03
CA ALA A 127 1.56 18.88 -17.21
C ALA A 127 1.62 19.26 -18.69
N ILE A 128 2.13 18.35 -19.53
CA ILE A 128 2.17 18.57 -20.99
C ILE A 128 0.73 18.64 -21.55
N CYS A 129 -0.16 17.74 -21.13
CA CYS A 129 -1.57 17.76 -21.54
C CYS A 129 -2.27 19.08 -21.13
N VAL A 130 -2.02 19.59 -19.91
CA VAL A 130 -2.58 20.88 -19.45
C VAL A 130 -2.08 22.03 -20.31
N ILE A 131 -0.79 22.07 -20.64
CA ILE A 131 -0.22 23.11 -21.49
C ILE A 131 -0.93 23.12 -22.86
N PHE A 132 -1.07 21.96 -23.52
CA PHE A 132 -1.79 21.86 -24.78
C PHE A 132 -3.28 22.18 -24.64
N ALA A 133 -3.92 21.72 -23.56
CA ALA A 133 -5.33 21.97 -23.30
C ALA A 133 -5.62 23.48 -23.13
N VAL A 134 -4.79 24.19 -22.35
CA VAL A 134 -4.96 25.62 -22.09
C VAL A 134 -4.52 26.47 -23.30
N ALA A 135 -3.38 26.14 -23.95
CA ALA A 135 -2.81 26.97 -25.01
C ALA A 135 -3.50 26.79 -26.39
N ILE A 136 -4.01 25.60 -26.69
CA ILE A 136 -4.52 25.26 -28.02
C ILE A 136 -5.97 24.81 -27.98
N ILE A 137 -6.32 23.79 -27.15
CA ILE A 137 -7.66 23.20 -27.20
C ILE A 137 -8.72 24.18 -26.70
N SER A 138 -8.49 24.85 -25.56
CA SER A 138 -9.46 25.79 -24.99
C SER A 138 -9.69 27.04 -25.87
N PRO A 139 -8.68 27.72 -26.48
CA PRO A 139 -8.90 28.84 -27.38
C PRO A 139 -9.64 28.46 -28.67
N ILE A 140 -9.31 27.31 -29.26
CA ILE A 140 -10.01 26.82 -30.46
C ILE A 140 -11.46 26.50 -30.10
N ARG A 141 -11.70 25.81 -29.02
CA ARG A 141 -13.05 25.50 -28.55
C ARG A 141 -13.85 26.78 -28.27
N TYR A 142 -13.26 27.77 -27.59
CA TYR A 142 -13.90 29.07 -27.35
C TYR A 142 -14.33 29.79 -28.63
N LYS A 143 -13.47 29.74 -29.65
CA LYS A 143 -13.78 30.37 -30.97
C LYS A 143 -14.99 29.73 -31.65
N TYR A 144 -15.16 28.41 -31.55
CA TYR A 144 -16.23 27.68 -32.24
C TYR A 144 -17.50 27.48 -31.42
N THR A 145 -17.36 27.31 -30.08
CA THR A 145 -18.50 27.01 -29.17
C THR A 145 -18.87 28.19 -28.26
N GLY A 146 -18.05 29.25 -28.20
CA GLY A 146 -18.20 30.34 -27.25
C GLY A 146 -17.87 29.99 -25.79
N ARG A 147 -17.39 28.77 -25.52
CA ARG A 147 -17.09 28.27 -24.19
C ARG A 147 -15.70 27.66 -24.10
N VAL A 148 -15.01 27.89 -22.98
CA VAL A 148 -13.63 27.41 -22.74
C VAL A 148 -13.59 25.91 -22.44
N ASP A 149 -14.67 25.37 -21.85
CA ASP A 149 -14.79 23.96 -21.45
C ASP A 149 -16.18 23.40 -21.81
N LEU A 150 -16.46 22.15 -21.43
CA LEU A 150 -17.79 21.58 -21.59
C LEU A 150 -18.86 22.51 -20.99
N PRO A 151 -20.04 22.65 -21.64
CA PRO A 151 -21.14 23.41 -21.07
C PRO A 151 -21.56 22.78 -19.74
N ASP A 152 -21.73 23.61 -18.74
CA ASP A 152 -22.43 23.20 -17.54
C ASP A 152 -23.90 23.01 -17.95
N PRO A 153 -24.55 21.91 -17.57
CA PRO A 153 -25.92 21.61 -17.94
C PRO A 153 -26.95 22.70 -17.53
N ASP A 154 -26.54 23.65 -16.70
CA ASP A 154 -27.43 24.62 -16.04
C ASP A 154 -27.25 26.08 -16.45
N ASP A 155 -26.31 26.36 -17.34
CA ASP A 155 -26.12 27.75 -17.81
C ASP A 155 -27.27 28.23 -18.71
N ASP A 156 -28.26 27.37 -19.01
CA ASP A 156 -29.33 27.67 -19.96
C ASP A 156 -30.60 28.34 -19.32
N ASP A 157 -30.70 28.36 -17.99
CA ASP A 157 -31.92 28.87 -17.31
C ASP A 157 -31.83 30.31 -16.72
N ASP A 158 -30.65 30.88 -16.59
CA ASP A 158 -30.46 32.21 -15.95
C ASP A 158 -30.54 33.40 -16.93
N ASP A 159 -30.74 33.19 -18.27
CA ASP A 159 -30.71 34.26 -19.27
C ASP A 159 -32.12 34.84 -19.63
N ASN A 160 -33.12 34.68 -18.77
CA ASN A 160 -34.45 35.27 -18.94
C ASN A 160 -34.61 36.67 -18.36
N GLY A 161 -33.51 37.39 -18.14
CA GLY A 161 -33.56 38.78 -17.65
C GLY A 161 -32.55 39.69 -18.36
N TYR A 162 -33.10 40.53 -19.25
CA TYR A 162 -32.49 41.73 -19.85
C TYR A 162 -31.69 41.63 -21.16
N ASN A 163 -32.39 42.13 -22.19
CA ASN A 163 -31.97 43.00 -23.27
C ASN A 163 -31.23 42.50 -24.54
N ASN A 164 -32.01 42.55 -25.62
CA ASN A 164 -31.68 43.07 -26.96
C ASN A 164 -30.17 43.25 -27.28
N SER A 165 -29.58 42.22 -27.78
CA SER A 165 -28.57 42.32 -28.79
C SER A 165 -28.69 41.09 -29.72
N THR A 166 -28.73 41.35 -30.97
CA THR A 166 -28.95 40.47 -32.11
C THR A 166 -27.88 39.39 -32.25
N VAL A 167 -27.99 38.36 -31.41
CA VAL A 167 -27.34 37.06 -31.62
C VAL A 167 -28.46 36.04 -31.66
N PRO A 168 -28.54 35.13 -32.61
CA PRO A 168 -29.73 34.30 -32.78
C PRO A 168 -29.96 33.39 -31.55
N LYS A 169 -31.02 33.68 -30.80
CA LYS A 169 -31.54 32.96 -29.61
C LYS A 169 -31.99 31.54 -29.88
N VAL A 170 -31.42 30.80 -30.83
CA VAL A 170 -31.87 29.49 -31.21
C VAL A 170 -30.96 28.39 -30.68
N ALA A 171 -29.84 28.74 -30.09
CA ALA A 171 -28.79 27.77 -29.75
C ALA A 171 -28.89 27.13 -28.36
N THR A 172 -29.77 27.66 -27.47
CA THR A 172 -29.74 27.26 -26.05
C THR A 172 -30.70 26.17 -25.63
N ARG A 173 -31.52 25.62 -26.49
CA ARG A 173 -32.58 24.69 -26.08
C ARG A 173 -32.39 23.22 -26.38
N LYS A 174 -31.31 22.83 -27.05
CA LYS A 174 -31.03 21.41 -27.33
C LYS A 174 -29.53 21.20 -27.22
N LEU A 175 -29.15 20.81 -26.06
CA LEU A 175 -27.86 20.37 -25.59
C LEU A 175 -26.92 19.77 -26.59
N GLY A 176 -25.68 20.01 -26.46
CA GLY A 176 -24.49 19.46 -27.11
C GLY A 176 -24.64 18.65 -28.39
N PHE A 177 -25.58 17.76 -28.45
CA PHE A 177 -25.88 16.94 -29.62
C PHE A 177 -26.79 17.65 -30.66
N LEU A 178 -27.78 18.42 -30.25
CA LEU A 178 -28.70 19.13 -31.14
C LEU A 178 -28.23 20.54 -31.48
N LEU A 179 -27.34 21.09 -30.67
CA LEU A 179 -26.64 22.35 -31.02
C LEU A 179 -25.73 22.17 -32.24
N LEU A 180 -25.04 21.05 -32.28
CA LEU A 180 -24.27 20.65 -33.45
C LEU A 180 -25.18 20.34 -34.64
N GLU A 181 -26.30 19.67 -34.46
CA GLU A 181 -27.23 19.34 -35.53
C GLU A 181 -27.82 20.60 -36.23
N LYS A 182 -28.09 21.70 -35.49
CA LYS A 182 -28.60 22.94 -36.05
C LYS A 182 -27.53 23.84 -36.64
N LEU A 183 -26.30 23.83 -36.11
CA LEU A 183 -25.13 24.51 -36.70
C LEU A 183 -24.65 23.82 -37.97
N PHE A 184 -24.89 22.49 -38.07
CA PHE A 184 -24.43 21.68 -39.20
C PHE A 184 -25.47 21.39 -40.28
N LYS A 185 -26.68 21.89 -40.12
CA LYS A 185 -27.75 21.59 -41.12
C LYS A 185 -27.44 22.08 -42.53
N ASN A 186 -26.31 22.80 -42.71
CA ASN A 186 -25.83 23.28 -44.02
C ASN A 186 -24.31 23.11 -44.26
N LYS A 187 -23.59 22.34 -43.42
CA LYS A 187 -22.15 22.05 -43.62
C LYS A 187 -21.84 20.63 -43.22
N ASP A 188 -21.05 19.95 -44.04
CA ASP A 188 -20.55 18.60 -43.70
C ASP A 188 -19.76 18.67 -42.40
N PRO A 189 -20.15 17.92 -41.34
CA PRO A 189 -19.51 18.00 -40.03
C PRO A 189 -18.04 17.59 -40.04
N ASP A 190 -17.62 16.77 -40.99
CA ASP A 190 -16.24 16.36 -41.18
C ASP A 190 -15.29 17.48 -41.64
N HIS A 191 -15.79 18.63 -42.09
CA HIS A 191 -14.96 19.76 -42.49
C HIS A 191 -14.74 20.79 -41.36
N GLU A 192 -15.27 20.57 -40.18
CA GLU A 192 -15.08 21.49 -39.04
C GLU A 192 -13.72 21.32 -38.37
N PRO A 193 -12.95 22.43 -38.20
CA PRO A 193 -11.61 22.34 -37.58
C PRO A 193 -11.59 21.81 -36.17
N ILE A 194 -12.68 21.93 -35.41
CA ILE A 194 -12.78 21.44 -34.04
C ILE A 194 -12.73 19.91 -33.98
N VAL A 195 -13.35 19.23 -34.95
CA VAL A 195 -13.41 17.75 -34.99
C VAL A 195 -12.04 17.20 -35.36
N TRP A 196 -11.35 17.80 -36.31
CA TRP A 196 -9.96 17.46 -36.66
C TRP A 196 -9.00 17.73 -35.50
N MET A 197 -9.22 18.80 -34.75
CA MET A 197 -8.45 19.05 -33.51
C MET A 197 -8.61 17.90 -32.52
N TYR A 198 -9.82 17.41 -32.25
CA TYR A 198 -10.06 16.30 -31.35
C TYR A 198 -9.32 15.04 -31.82
N THR A 199 -9.39 14.73 -33.10
CA THR A 199 -8.66 13.59 -33.69
C THR A 199 -7.16 13.74 -33.53
N ALA A 200 -6.58 14.91 -33.89
CA ALA A 200 -5.15 15.17 -33.81
C ALA A 200 -4.63 15.06 -32.36
N PHE A 201 -5.33 15.69 -31.40
CA PHE A 201 -4.90 15.61 -30.01
C PHE A 201 -5.09 14.21 -29.40
N THR A 202 -6.02 13.41 -29.88
CA THR A 202 -6.12 12.00 -29.49
C THR A 202 -4.86 11.22 -29.87
N TYR A 203 -4.34 11.43 -31.08
CA TYR A 203 -3.05 10.85 -31.52
C TYR A 203 -1.87 11.38 -30.69
N ILE A 204 -1.80 12.69 -30.48
CA ILE A 204 -0.69 13.33 -29.73
C ILE A 204 -0.65 12.83 -28.29
N PHE A 205 -1.78 12.80 -27.59
CA PHE A 205 -1.82 12.38 -26.19
C PHE A 205 -1.60 10.88 -26.03
N THR A 206 -2.08 10.06 -26.97
CA THR A 206 -1.76 8.63 -27.01
C THR A 206 -0.27 8.41 -27.20
N GLY A 207 0.34 9.06 -28.20
CA GLY A 207 1.77 8.96 -28.46
C GLY A 207 2.62 9.45 -27.28
N LEU A 208 2.24 10.57 -26.66
CA LEU A 208 2.90 11.12 -25.48
C LEU A 208 2.88 10.13 -24.32
N LEU A 209 1.71 9.56 -24.02
CA LEU A 209 1.58 8.64 -22.88
C LEU A 209 2.34 7.35 -23.12
N ILE A 210 2.26 6.77 -24.32
CA ILE A 210 3.03 5.56 -24.68
C ILE A 210 4.54 5.85 -24.61
N TYR A 211 4.99 7.00 -25.09
CA TYR A 211 6.41 7.40 -25.01
C TYR A 211 6.88 7.52 -23.55
N LEU A 212 6.13 8.22 -22.69
CA LEU A 212 6.49 8.39 -21.29
C LEU A 212 6.44 7.06 -20.52
N LEU A 213 5.45 6.22 -20.83
CA LEU A 213 5.33 4.89 -20.26
C LEU A 213 6.53 4.00 -20.64
N HIS A 214 6.94 4.05 -21.91
CA HIS A 214 8.12 3.35 -22.40
C HIS A 214 9.41 3.85 -21.73
N LYS A 215 9.61 5.18 -21.69
CA LYS A 215 10.78 5.82 -21.04
C LYS A 215 10.86 5.45 -19.55
N GLN A 216 9.74 5.49 -18.85
CA GLN A 216 9.70 5.12 -17.44
C GLN A 216 9.95 3.62 -17.23
N THR A 217 9.45 2.77 -18.14
CA THR A 217 9.71 1.32 -18.10
C THR A 217 11.19 1.01 -18.25
N LEU A 218 11.87 1.63 -19.21
CA LEU A 218 13.32 1.46 -19.40
C LEU A 218 14.09 1.89 -18.16
N LYS A 219 13.76 3.06 -17.60
CA LYS A 219 14.38 3.57 -16.37
C LYS A 219 14.22 2.60 -15.19
N ILE A 220 13.01 2.04 -15.02
CA ILE A 220 12.74 1.09 -13.91
C ILE A 220 13.52 -0.21 -14.13
N ILE A 221 13.56 -0.73 -15.36
CA ILE A 221 14.31 -1.95 -15.67
C ILE A 221 15.82 -1.72 -15.42
N GLU A 222 16.38 -0.62 -15.91
CA GLU A 222 17.79 -0.29 -15.70
C GLU A 222 18.12 -0.19 -14.20
N MET A 223 17.31 0.56 -13.45
CA MET A 223 17.47 0.71 -12.00
C MET A 223 17.35 -0.64 -11.26
N ARG A 224 16.37 -1.46 -11.64
CA ARG A 224 16.16 -2.79 -11.06
C ARG A 224 17.35 -3.71 -11.34
N GLN A 225 17.82 -3.77 -12.58
CA GLN A 225 18.95 -4.60 -12.98
C GLN A 225 20.24 -4.18 -12.27
N SER A 226 20.49 -2.87 -12.15
CA SER A 226 21.64 -2.35 -11.43
C SER A 226 21.55 -2.59 -9.91
N TYR A 227 20.35 -2.48 -9.33
CA TYR A 227 20.15 -2.68 -7.89
C TYR A 227 20.30 -4.14 -7.50
N LEU A 228 19.58 -5.03 -8.19
CA LEU A 228 19.60 -6.47 -7.89
C LEU A 228 20.90 -7.16 -8.35
N GLY A 229 21.54 -6.67 -9.42
CA GLY A 229 22.80 -7.24 -9.92
C GLY A 229 23.99 -7.04 -8.95
N LYS A 230 23.90 -6.05 -8.07
CA LYS A 230 24.91 -5.75 -7.03
C LYS A 230 24.67 -6.47 -5.71
N GLN A 231 23.47 -7.03 -5.52
CA GLN A 231 23.08 -7.68 -4.27
C GLN A 231 23.75 -9.05 -4.13
N LYS A 232 24.13 -9.39 -2.90
CA LYS A 232 24.60 -10.71 -2.48
C LYS A 232 23.61 -11.36 -1.48
N SER A 233 22.32 -11.12 -1.65
CA SER A 233 21.31 -11.65 -0.73
C SER A 233 21.07 -13.13 -0.93
N ILE A 234 20.66 -13.85 0.14
CA ILE A 234 20.29 -15.25 0.05
C ILE A 234 19.08 -15.45 -0.87
N THR A 235 18.17 -14.47 -0.95
CA THR A 235 16.98 -14.50 -1.80
C THR A 235 17.32 -14.59 -3.28
N ASP A 236 18.33 -13.83 -3.74
CA ASP A 236 18.71 -13.79 -5.15
C ASP A 236 19.35 -15.08 -5.63
N ARG A 237 19.97 -15.85 -4.70
CA ARG A 237 20.60 -17.16 -4.94
C ARG A 237 19.65 -18.35 -4.73
N THR A 238 18.44 -18.12 -4.23
CA THR A 238 17.50 -19.18 -3.88
C THR A 238 16.35 -19.28 -4.88
N ILE A 239 16.02 -20.49 -5.25
CA ILE A 239 14.84 -20.82 -6.05
C ILE A 239 13.84 -21.63 -5.24
N LYS A 240 12.57 -21.47 -5.57
CA LYS A 240 11.49 -22.31 -5.09
C LYS A 240 11.12 -23.32 -6.14
N VAL A 241 11.18 -24.59 -5.79
CA VAL A 241 10.76 -25.72 -6.62
C VAL A 241 9.46 -26.29 -6.09
N SER A 242 8.50 -26.52 -6.94
CA SER A 242 7.19 -27.08 -6.59
C SER A 242 6.82 -28.26 -7.52
N GLY A 243 5.98 -29.17 -7.02
CA GLY A 243 5.62 -30.38 -7.76
C GLY A 243 6.67 -31.49 -7.66
N ILE A 244 7.38 -31.57 -6.52
CA ILE A 244 8.42 -32.58 -6.28
C ILE A 244 7.76 -33.96 -6.10
N SER A 245 8.24 -34.95 -6.88
CA SER A 245 7.79 -36.33 -6.77
C SER A 245 8.13 -36.93 -5.40
N PRO A 246 7.37 -37.91 -4.89
CA PRO A 246 7.65 -38.49 -3.57
C PRO A 246 9.06 -39.07 -3.44
N SER A 247 9.63 -39.57 -4.53
CA SER A 247 11.00 -40.17 -4.57
C SER A 247 12.12 -39.13 -4.44
N LEU A 248 11.84 -37.83 -4.69
CA LEU A 248 12.81 -36.72 -4.64
C LEU A 248 12.57 -35.77 -3.46
N ARG A 249 11.71 -36.12 -2.51
CA ARG A 249 11.41 -35.25 -1.35
C ARG A 249 12.43 -35.32 -0.23
N GLU A 250 13.47 -36.10 -0.38
CA GLU A 250 14.64 -36.12 0.49
C GLU A 250 15.64 -35.05 0.06
N GLU A 251 16.19 -34.27 0.98
CA GLU A 251 17.06 -33.14 0.69
C GLU A 251 18.30 -33.55 -0.11
N GLU A 252 18.94 -34.67 0.29
CA GLU A 252 20.12 -35.20 -0.42
C GLU A 252 19.77 -35.80 -1.80
N ALA A 253 18.62 -36.43 -1.95
CA ALA A 253 18.17 -36.94 -3.24
C ALA A 253 17.86 -35.81 -4.22
N LEU A 254 17.22 -34.75 -3.73
CA LEU A 254 16.92 -33.56 -4.54
C LEU A 254 18.20 -32.81 -4.92
N LYS A 255 19.14 -32.65 -4.00
CA LYS A 255 20.45 -32.03 -4.22
C LYS A 255 21.23 -32.77 -5.33
N ARG A 256 21.32 -34.11 -5.19
CA ARG A 256 21.98 -34.94 -6.23
C ARG A 256 21.28 -34.82 -7.58
N HIS A 257 19.97 -34.82 -7.62
CA HIS A 257 19.21 -34.71 -8.87
C HIS A 257 19.47 -33.38 -9.56
N ILE A 258 19.40 -32.24 -8.83
CA ILE A 258 19.64 -30.91 -9.40
C ILE A 258 21.09 -30.76 -9.87
N ASN A 259 22.06 -31.23 -9.07
CA ASN A 259 23.46 -31.20 -9.48
C ASN A 259 23.73 -32.06 -10.74
N SER A 260 23.01 -33.20 -10.91
CA SER A 260 23.14 -34.04 -12.11
C SER A 260 22.64 -33.36 -13.40
N LEU A 261 21.82 -32.28 -13.31
CA LEU A 261 21.38 -31.52 -14.48
C LEU A 261 22.48 -30.60 -15.04
N GLY A 262 23.59 -30.42 -14.32
CA GLY A 262 24.75 -29.65 -14.81
C GLY A 262 24.54 -28.16 -14.97
N VAL A 263 23.49 -27.59 -14.40
CA VAL A 263 23.20 -26.13 -14.48
C VAL A 263 24.00 -25.33 -13.44
N GLY A 264 24.39 -25.96 -12.32
CA GLY A 264 25.17 -25.33 -11.27
C GLY A 264 25.24 -26.17 -10.00
N GLU A 265 26.00 -25.69 -9.02
CA GLU A 265 26.17 -26.35 -7.72
C GLU A 265 25.14 -25.86 -6.72
N VAL A 266 24.51 -26.81 -6.03
CA VAL A 266 23.56 -26.57 -4.96
C VAL A 266 24.29 -26.41 -3.62
N GLU A 267 24.16 -25.29 -2.96
CA GLU A 267 24.71 -25.03 -1.63
C GLU A 267 23.87 -25.74 -0.55
N SER A 268 22.59 -25.43 -0.49
CA SER A 268 21.66 -26.01 0.48
C SER A 268 20.29 -26.31 -0.12
N VAL A 269 19.60 -27.27 0.44
CA VAL A 269 18.22 -27.65 0.10
C VAL A 269 17.40 -27.69 1.37
N VAL A 270 16.27 -26.99 1.39
CA VAL A 270 15.32 -27.05 2.49
C VAL A 270 13.98 -27.51 1.94
N VAL A 271 13.59 -28.73 2.28
CA VAL A 271 12.30 -29.29 1.90
C VAL A 271 11.23 -28.82 2.88
N VAL A 272 10.18 -28.18 2.36
CA VAL A 272 9.04 -27.77 3.18
C VAL A 272 8.32 -29.00 3.73
N LYS A 273 8.12 -29.05 5.04
CA LYS A 273 7.43 -30.15 5.74
C LYS A 273 6.05 -29.71 6.23
N GLU A 274 5.20 -30.63 6.58
CA GLU A 274 3.85 -30.32 7.08
C GLU A 274 3.87 -29.90 8.56
N TRP A 275 4.18 -28.64 8.83
CA TRP A 275 4.32 -28.09 10.21
C TRP A 275 3.00 -27.60 10.83
N ASN A 276 1.84 -28.00 10.33
CA ASN A 276 0.55 -27.50 10.82
C ASN A 276 0.32 -27.73 12.32
N ALA A 277 0.76 -28.90 12.84
CA ALA A 277 0.65 -29.21 14.26
C ALA A 277 1.52 -28.26 15.11
N LEU A 278 2.76 -28.04 14.71
CA LEU A 278 3.69 -27.14 15.37
C LEU A 278 3.16 -25.70 15.35
N ASN A 279 2.63 -25.24 14.22
CA ASN A 279 2.04 -23.92 14.10
C ASN A 279 0.83 -23.72 15.03
N SER A 280 0.00 -24.74 15.22
CA SER A 280 -1.12 -24.68 16.18
C SER A 280 -0.63 -24.55 17.63
N LEU A 281 0.46 -25.22 17.99
CA LEU A 281 1.08 -25.11 19.31
C LEU A 281 1.64 -23.71 19.56
N PHE A 282 2.32 -23.10 18.57
CA PHE A 282 2.79 -21.73 18.68
C PHE A 282 1.66 -20.71 18.80
N LYS A 283 0.52 -20.92 18.14
CA LYS A 283 -0.68 -20.09 18.33
C LYS A 283 -1.24 -20.18 19.75
N MET A 284 -1.27 -21.39 20.31
CA MET A 284 -1.67 -21.61 21.71
C MET A 284 -0.66 -20.97 22.67
N ARG A 285 0.65 -21.19 22.43
CA ARG A 285 1.72 -20.57 23.22
C ARG A 285 1.58 -19.06 23.29
N LYS A 286 1.42 -18.40 22.15
CA LYS A 286 1.24 -16.94 22.07
C LYS A 286 0.07 -16.46 22.92
N LYS A 287 -1.04 -17.19 22.92
CA LYS A 287 -2.21 -16.84 23.74
C LYS A 287 -1.92 -16.96 25.23
N VAL A 288 -1.29 -18.08 25.66
CA VAL A 288 -0.93 -18.31 27.07
C VAL A 288 0.10 -17.28 27.52
N LEU A 289 1.11 -17.00 26.69
CA LEU A 289 2.15 -16.01 26.95
C LEU A 289 1.56 -14.61 27.19
N ASN A 290 0.64 -14.18 26.34
CA ASN A 290 -0.04 -12.89 26.52
C ASN A 290 -0.84 -12.84 27.83
N ASN A 291 -1.52 -13.93 28.21
CA ASN A 291 -2.26 -13.99 29.45
C ASN A 291 -1.31 -13.99 30.69
N LEU A 292 -0.16 -14.62 30.56
CA LEU A 292 0.86 -14.62 31.61
C LEU A 292 1.45 -13.22 31.78
N GLU A 293 1.80 -12.56 30.71
CA GLU A 293 2.27 -11.16 30.73
C GLU A 293 1.22 -10.21 31.35
N GLU A 294 -0.07 -10.40 31.07
CA GLU A 294 -1.16 -9.62 31.70
C GLU A 294 -1.24 -9.89 33.20
N ALA A 295 -1.02 -11.14 33.65
CA ALA A 295 -1.01 -11.49 35.06
C ALA A 295 0.19 -10.86 35.79
N TRP A 296 1.37 -10.87 35.20
CA TRP A 296 2.56 -10.21 35.76
C TRP A 296 2.38 -8.68 35.86
N VAL A 297 1.82 -8.03 34.85
CA VAL A 297 1.55 -6.58 34.89
C VAL A 297 0.57 -6.25 36.03
N LYS A 298 -0.46 -7.05 36.23
CA LYS A 298 -1.41 -6.86 37.35
C LYS A 298 -0.71 -7.04 38.69
N TYR A 299 0.13 -8.06 38.84
CA TYR A 299 0.87 -8.31 40.05
C TYR A 299 1.80 -7.15 40.43
N PHE A 300 2.62 -6.70 39.50
CA PHE A 300 3.55 -5.60 39.78
C PHE A 300 2.83 -4.24 39.94
N GLY A 301 1.69 -4.01 39.29
CA GLY A 301 0.85 -2.84 39.47
C GLY A 301 0.27 -2.77 40.87
N ASP A 302 -0.20 -3.89 41.40
CA ASP A 302 -0.80 -4.01 42.74
C ASP A 302 0.25 -3.93 43.87
N ASN A 303 1.50 -4.26 43.63
CA ASN A 303 2.62 -4.25 44.60
C ASN A 303 3.30 -2.89 44.77
N GLY A 304 2.62 -1.78 44.51
CA GLY A 304 3.15 -0.43 44.72
C GLY A 304 4.12 0.08 43.67
N LEU A 305 4.40 -0.66 42.60
CA LEU A 305 4.94 -0.17 41.33
C LEU A 305 3.82 0.67 40.68
N LYS A 306 3.58 1.84 41.24
CA LYS A 306 2.54 2.78 40.81
C LYS A 306 2.53 2.85 39.29
N ASN A 307 1.48 2.27 38.68
CA ASN A 307 1.24 2.34 37.25
C ASN A 307 2.41 1.88 36.39
N THR A 308 2.76 0.58 36.45
CA THR A 308 3.70 -0.02 35.49
C THR A 308 3.34 0.33 34.06
N THR A 309 2.05 0.47 33.76
CA THR A 309 1.56 0.96 32.47
C THR A 309 1.90 2.43 32.23
N ASP A 310 1.74 3.32 33.22
CA ASP A 310 2.05 4.75 33.06
C ASP A 310 3.56 5.01 33.13
N VAL A 311 4.27 4.26 33.97
CA VAL A 311 5.73 4.33 34.06
C VAL A 311 6.35 3.75 32.78
N MET A 312 5.84 2.64 32.25
CA MET A 312 6.24 2.13 30.94
C MET A 312 5.86 3.11 29.83
N ALA A 313 4.66 3.68 29.84
CA ALA A 313 4.25 4.70 28.86
C ALA A 313 5.06 5.99 28.99
N SER A 314 5.41 6.43 30.20
CA SER A 314 6.24 7.63 30.42
C SER A 314 7.70 7.41 30.04
N ARG A 315 8.24 6.20 30.23
CA ARG A 315 9.60 5.84 29.81
C ARG A 315 9.73 5.51 28.33
N ILE A 316 8.68 5.02 27.70
CA ILE A 316 8.57 4.91 26.24
C ILE A 316 8.40 6.30 25.59
N ARG A 317 8.00 7.33 26.33
CA ARG A 317 8.11 8.72 25.87
C ARG A 317 9.55 9.19 26.15
N PRO A 318 10.43 9.37 25.16
CA PRO A 318 11.69 10.07 25.41
C PRO A 318 11.32 11.43 25.96
N SER A 319 11.99 11.88 26.97
CA SER A 319 12.02 13.31 27.29
C SER A 319 12.49 14.00 26.00
N ILE A 320 11.64 14.86 25.46
CA ILE A 320 11.82 15.52 24.16
C ILE A 320 13.11 16.38 24.14
N GLY A 321 13.82 16.49 25.27
CA GLY A 321 15.03 17.27 25.46
C GLY A 321 16.35 16.53 25.28
N ASP A 322 16.44 15.27 25.65
CA ASP A 322 17.78 14.68 25.89
C ASP A 322 18.39 13.93 24.70
N SER A 323 17.57 13.41 23.78
CA SER A 323 18.13 12.68 22.62
C SER A 323 18.65 13.59 21.48
N PHE A 324 18.42 14.89 21.52
CA PHE A 324 18.88 15.83 20.48
C PHE A 324 20.12 16.65 20.85
N ASN A 325 20.50 16.69 22.13
CA ASN A 325 21.69 17.43 22.54
C ASN A 325 23.00 16.63 22.36
N LEU A 326 22.94 15.33 22.13
CA LEU A 326 24.13 14.50 21.91
C LEU A 326 24.78 14.71 20.52
N HIS A 327 24.08 15.31 19.56
CA HIS A 327 24.64 15.54 18.21
C HIS A 327 25.10 16.98 17.94
N GLN A 328 25.01 17.88 18.94
CA GLN A 328 25.48 19.26 18.77
C GLN A 328 26.83 19.54 19.43
N SER A 329 27.41 18.57 20.16
CA SER A 329 28.73 18.75 20.84
C SER A 329 29.91 18.07 20.12
N SER A 330 29.70 17.43 18.95
CA SER A 330 30.78 16.78 18.20
C SER A 330 31.11 17.47 16.87
N GLY A 331 30.96 18.78 16.81
CA GLY A 331 31.24 19.57 15.60
C GLY A 331 32.03 20.84 15.86
N SER A 332 33.11 20.78 16.59
CA SER A 332 34.18 21.79 16.51
C SER A 332 35.29 21.44 17.49
N ALA A 333 36.27 20.67 17.07
CA ALA A 333 37.66 20.73 17.52
C ALA A 333 38.51 19.77 16.68
N PHE A 334 38.91 20.23 15.51
CA PHE A 334 40.17 19.78 14.91
C PHE A 334 41.20 20.88 15.23
N ALA A 335 42.18 20.53 16.02
CA ALA A 335 43.55 20.95 15.87
C ALA A 335 44.39 20.36 17.00
N ASP A 336 45.35 19.57 16.60
CA ASP A 336 46.71 19.41 17.10
C ASP A 336 46.99 19.00 18.57
N GLU A 337 47.71 17.94 18.68
CA GLU A 337 49.03 17.67 19.27
C GLU A 337 49.12 16.37 20.05
N ILE A 338 49.96 15.51 19.55
CA ILE A 338 50.61 14.42 20.29
C ILE A 338 51.76 15.07 21.09
N PRO A 339 51.98 14.71 22.36
CA PRO A 339 53.18 13.91 22.61
C PRO A 339 53.08 12.87 23.75
N ASP A 340 54.03 11.97 23.60
CA ASP A 340 54.46 10.86 24.40
C ASP A 340 54.57 11.00 25.92
N SER A 341 54.43 9.82 26.54
CA SER A 341 55.29 9.21 27.55
C SER A 341 55.15 9.52 29.06
N SER A 342 55.08 8.39 29.74
CA SER A 342 55.74 8.01 31.01
C SER A 342 55.11 8.39 32.36
N SER A 343 54.72 7.31 33.01
CA SER A 343 54.95 6.96 34.44
C SER A 343 54.97 8.07 35.48
N THR A 344 54.12 7.96 36.52
CA THR A 344 54.54 7.62 37.90
C THR A 344 53.37 7.69 38.89
N ASN A 345 53.48 6.85 39.91
CA ASN A 345 52.64 6.68 41.09
C ASN A 345 52.39 7.98 41.88
N GLY A 346 51.19 8.06 42.43
CA GLY A 346 50.93 8.99 43.55
C GLY A 346 49.46 8.88 43.98
N GLY A 347 49.23 8.18 45.08
CA GLY A 347 47.89 8.11 45.68
C GLY A 347 47.52 9.42 46.34
N VAL A 348 46.31 9.84 46.21
CA VAL A 348 45.61 10.74 47.14
C VAL A 348 44.17 10.31 47.19
N GLU A 349 43.77 9.91 48.37
CA GLU A 349 42.38 9.74 48.78
C GLU A 349 41.62 11.04 48.60
N SER A 350 40.51 10.98 47.86
CA SER A 350 39.48 12.00 47.99
C SER A 350 38.12 11.33 48.01
N SER A 351 37.47 11.48 49.11
CA SER A 351 36.10 11.10 49.42
C SER A 351 35.14 11.56 48.33
N ALA A 352 34.68 10.61 47.51
CA ALA A 352 33.53 10.79 46.64
C ALA A 352 32.25 10.58 47.43
N ALA A 353 31.48 11.64 47.56
CA ALA A 353 30.12 11.58 48.04
C ALA A 353 29.31 10.62 47.14
N SER A 354 28.80 9.53 47.70
CA SER A 354 27.89 8.61 47.06
C SER A 354 26.59 9.32 46.72
N VAL A 355 26.45 9.70 45.49
CA VAL A 355 25.12 9.98 44.91
C VAL A 355 24.40 8.61 44.87
N THR A 356 23.54 8.37 45.84
CA THR A 356 22.58 7.25 45.79
C THR A 356 21.65 7.45 44.65
N SER A 357 22.00 6.89 43.50
CA SER A 357 21.05 6.70 42.41
C SER A 357 19.98 5.75 42.92
N SER A 358 18.73 6.16 42.95
CA SER A 358 17.57 5.27 43.17
C SER A 358 17.67 4.07 42.25
N PRO A 359 17.47 2.83 42.70
CA PRO A 359 17.56 1.63 41.88
C PRO A 359 16.60 1.73 40.70
N SER A 360 17.02 1.23 39.54
CA SER A 360 16.18 1.23 38.33
C SER A 360 14.96 0.30 38.58
N ILE A 361 13.87 0.56 37.86
CA ILE A 361 12.67 -0.31 37.95
C ILE A 361 12.99 -1.76 37.55
N ILE A 362 13.92 -1.92 36.62
CA ILE A 362 14.41 -3.25 36.20
C ILE A 362 15.14 -3.94 37.36
N ASP A 363 15.97 -3.21 38.08
CA ASP A 363 16.67 -3.78 39.23
C ASP A 363 15.70 -4.17 40.35
N GLN A 364 14.67 -3.37 40.61
CA GLN A 364 13.62 -3.68 41.57
C GLN A 364 12.79 -4.91 41.13
N ILE A 365 12.46 -5.02 39.83
CA ILE A 365 11.74 -6.19 39.31
C ILE A 365 12.63 -7.42 39.32
N THR A 366 13.90 -7.30 38.99
CA THR A 366 14.87 -8.39 38.99
C THR A 366 15.03 -8.94 40.41
N GLU A 367 15.22 -8.03 41.39
CA GLU A 367 15.34 -8.41 42.82
C GLU A 367 14.07 -9.15 43.30
N HIS A 368 12.90 -8.69 42.95
CA HIS A 368 11.62 -9.37 43.29
C HIS A 368 11.45 -10.74 42.64
N ILE A 369 11.97 -10.95 41.44
CA ILE A 369 11.90 -12.25 40.76
C ILE A 369 12.94 -13.22 41.29
N GLU A 370 14.15 -12.74 41.57
CA GLU A 370 15.23 -13.54 42.17
C GLU A 370 14.84 -14.01 43.59
N ASP A 371 14.28 -13.12 44.42
CA ASP A 371 13.74 -13.48 45.74
C ASP A 371 12.62 -14.51 45.64
N HIS A 372 11.79 -14.47 44.61
CA HIS A 372 10.70 -15.42 44.41
C HIS A 372 11.20 -16.81 43.99
N ASN A 373 12.20 -16.89 43.12
CA ASN A 373 12.81 -18.16 42.71
C ASN A 373 13.65 -18.78 43.83
N ALA A 374 14.25 -17.99 44.72
CA ALA A 374 14.94 -18.46 45.90
C ALA A 374 13.96 -19.05 46.95
N LEU A 375 12.75 -18.55 47.02
CA LEU A 375 11.70 -19.01 47.96
C LEU A 375 11.07 -20.36 47.58
N GLU A 376 10.99 -20.69 46.29
CA GLU A 376 10.48 -21.99 45.84
C GLU A 376 11.49 -23.14 46.04
N GLY A 377 12.79 -22.86 46.19
CA GLY A 377 13.84 -23.85 46.43
C GLY A 377 14.07 -24.20 47.94
N SER A 378 13.48 -23.49 48.88
CA SER A 378 13.71 -23.69 50.32
C SER A 378 12.39 -23.77 51.09
N ALA A 379 11.77 -24.94 51.04
CA ALA A 379 10.65 -25.25 51.94
C ALA A 379 11.10 -25.56 53.37
N SER A 380 11.87 -24.70 54.06
CA SER A 380 12.08 -24.78 55.52
C SER A 380 12.65 -23.48 56.03
N GLN A 381 11.82 -22.76 56.81
CA GLN A 381 12.12 -21.71 57.79
C GLN A 381 12.46 -20.32 57.19
N LEU A 382 11.47 -19.45 57.16
CA LEU A 382 11.60 -18.02 56.94
C LEU A 382 11.24 -17.21 58.17
N PRO A 383 12.04 -16.16 58.54
CA PRO A 383 11.62 -15.19 59.55
C PRO A 383 10.55 -14.26 58.99
N LEU A 384 9.53 -14.00 59.83
CA LEU A 384 8.50 -13.02 59.57
C LEU A 384 9.09 -11.65 59.27
N MET A 385 8.99 -11.19 58.05
CA MET A 385 8.92 -9.77 57.74
C MET A 385 7.48 -9.43 57.41
N ASN A 386 6.85 -8.66 58.28
CA ASN A 386 5.55 -8.01 58.12
C ASN A 386 5.70 -6.89 57.07
N ASP A 387 5.71 -7.21 55.83
CA ASP A 387 5.38 -6.28 54.78
C ASP A 387 4.31 -6.90 53.90
N VAL A 388 3.28 -6.14 53.64
CA VAL A 388 2.03 -6.47 52.97
C VAL A 388 2.35 -7.32 51.72
N ALA A 389 2.29 -8.61 51.82
CA ALA A 389 2.40 -9.55 50.73
C ALA A 389 1.24 -9.24 49.78
N ALA A 390 1.53 -8.60 48.67
CA ALA A 390 0.54 -8.30 47.66
C ALA A 390 -0.10 -9.60 47.20
N GLU A 391 -1.38 -9.62 47.22
CA GLU A 391 -2.16 -10.80 46.88
C GLU A 391 -1.99 -11.11 45.39
N ARG A 392 -1.46 -12.30 45.05
CA ARG A 392 -1.28 -12.71 43.64
C ARG A 392 -2.63 -12.71 42.93
N PRO A 393 -2.70 -12.28 41.69
CA PRO A 393 -3.95 -12.22 40.93
C PRO A 393 -4.55 -13.60 40.78
N LYS A 394 -5.76 -13.81 41.34
CA LYS A 394 -6.50 -15.06 41.30
C LYS A 394 -7.51 -15.04 40.14
N MET A 395 -7.75 -16.22 39.56
CA MET A 395 -8.79 -16.40 38.56
C MET A 395 -9.59 -17.69 38.86
N ARG A 396 -10.84 -17.73 38.41
CA ARG A 396 -11.68 -18.94 38.47
C ARG A 396 -11.52 -19.76 37.18
N LYS A 397 -11.16 -21.03 37.32
CA LYS A 397 -10.96 -21.99 36.23
C LYS A 397 -12.29 -22.57 35.79
N GLY A 398 -13.04 -21.85 34.96
CA GLY A 398 -14.31 -22.35 34.43
C GLY A 398 -14.84 -21.53 33.27
N TRP A 399 -16.06 -21.87 32.80
CA TRP A 399 -16.69 -21.21 31.67
C TRP A 399 -16.88 -19.72 31.98
N LEU A 400 -16.35 -18.87 31.12
CA LEU A 400 -16.34 -17.41 31.27
C LEU A 400 -15.60 -16.87 32.51
N GLY A 401 -14.81 -17.66 33.22
CA GLY A 401 -14.12 -17.18 34.42
C GLY A 401 -15.03 -16.94 35.66
N ILE A 402 -16.29 -17.40 35.57
CA ILE A 402 -17.29 -17.16 36.62
C ILE A 402 -17.41 -18.35 37.58
N PHE A 403 -17.26 -19.57 37.07
CA PHE A 403 -17.42 -20.82 37.82
C PHE A 403 -16.08 -21.56 37.98
N GLY A 404 -15.89 -22.27 39.06
CA GLY A 404 -14.75 -23.15 39.30
C GLY A 404 -13.84 -22.73 40.49
N PRO A 405 -12.83 -23.54 40.82
CA PRO A 405 -11.87 -23.21 41.86
C PRO A 405 -11.04 -21.97 41.53
N GLU A 406 -10.73 -21.20 42.54
CA GLU A 406 -9.79 -20.08 42.42
C GLU A 406 -8.36 -20.63 42.36
N VAL A 407 -7.62 -20.17 41.38
CA VAL A 407 -6.25 -20.56 41.08
C VAL A 407 -5.41 -19.28 40.88
N ASP A 408 -4.17 -19.30 41.33
CA ASP A 408 -3.20 -18.24 41.04
C ASP A 408 -2.93 -18.17 39.53
N CYS A 409 -3.15 -16.97 38.94
CA CYS A 409 -3.01 -16.77 37.53
C CYS A 409 -1.58 -17.01 37.02
N ILE A 410 -0.58 -16.53 37.78
CA ILE A 410 0.83 -16.59 37.37
C ILE A 410 1.26 -18.06 37.34
N THR A 411 1.09 -18.77 38.43
CA THR A 411 1.44 -20.19 38.52
C THR A 411 0.68 -21.05 37.50
N TYR A 412 -0.60 -20.75 37.27
CA TYR A 412 -1.40 -21.49 36.29
C TYR A 412 -0.88 -21.30 34.86
N TYR A 413 -0.65 -20.06 34.44
CA TYR A 413 -0.19 -19.78 33.07
C TYR A 413 1.27 -20.15 32.85
N THR A 414 2.13 -20.07 33.89
CA THR A 414 3.51 -20.56 33.83
C THR A 414 3.53 -22.08 33.61
N ASN A 415 2.77 -22.86 34.38
CA ASN A 415 2.64 -24.29 34.18
C ASN A 415 2.06 -24.66 32.81
N GLN A 416 1.07 -23.89 32.33
CA GLN A 416 0.52 -24.09 30.99
C GLN A 416 1.55 -23.79 29.88
N LEU A 417 2.36 -22.74 30.06
CA LEU A 417 3.43 -22.38 29.12
C LEU A 417 4.49 -23.47 29.09
N GLU A 418 4.93 -23.96 30.25
CA GLU A 418 5.92 -25.04 30.38
C GLU A 418 5.45 -26.35 29.71
N ILE A 419 4.17 -26.71 29.88
CA ILE A 419 3.59 -27.90 29.21
C ILE A 419 3.62 -27.71 27.69
N ILE A 420 3.23 -26.52 27.19
CA ILE A 420 3.24 -26.25 25.75
C ILE A 420 4.67 -26.20 25.22
N ASP A 421 5.62 -25.64 25.96
CA ASP A 421 7.03 -25.53 25.54
C ASP A 421 7.69 -26.92 25.54
N LYS A 422 7.40 -27.79 26.47
CA LYS A 422 7.80 -29.19 26.46
C LYS A 422 7.24 -29.92 25.22
N GLU A 423 5.97 -29.68 24.88
CA GLU A 423 5.36 -30.30 23.70
C GLU A 423 5.93 -29.73 22.40
N ILE A 424 6.25 -28.43 22.34
CA ILE A 424 6.95 -27.84 21.22
C ILE A 424 8.35 -28.44 21.05
N LYS A 425 9.14 -28.52 22.14
CA LYS A 425 10.47 -29.17 22.13
C LYS A 425 10.38 -30.64 21.65
N ARG A 426 9.36 -31.36 22.08
CA ARG A 426 9.08 -32.71 21.62
C ARG A 426 8.67 -32.80 20.15
N HIS A 427 7.84 -31.87 19.68
CA HIS A 427 7.44 -31.82 18.27
C HIS A 427 8.60 -31.39 17.36
N ARG A 428 9.51 -30.54 17.81
CA ARG A 428 10.73 -30.17 17.06
C ARG A 428 11.64 -31.37 16.74
N LEU A 429 11.65 -32.37 17.64
CA LEU A 429 12.43 -33.61 17.46
C LEU A 429 11.75 -34.63 16.54
N ARG A 430 10.46 -34.42 16.19
CA ARG A 430 9.75 -35.34 15.28
C ARG A 430 10.08 -35.09 13.85
N GLU A 431 10.15 -36.13 13.06
CA GLU A 431 10.16 -36.04 11.60
C GLU A 431 8.76 -35.67 11.10
N PHE A 432 8.69 -34.61 10.29
CA PHE A 432 7.46 -34.21 9.65
C PHE A 432 7.43 -34.72 8.20
N PRO A 433 6.23 -35.10 7.69
CA PRO A 433 6.12 -35.55 6.30
C PRO A 433 6.52 -34.44 5.33
N PRO A 434 7.35 -34.72 4.33
CA PRO A 434 7.80 -33.72 3.36
C PRO A 434 6.69 -33.34 2.37
N SER A 435 6.55 -32.05 2.12
CA SER A 435 5.65 -31.48 1.12
C SER A 435 6.22 -31.60 -0.30
N SER A 436 5.45 -31.20 -1.29
CA SER A 436 5.87 -31.14 -2.70
C SER A 436 6.62 -29.86 -3.07
N THR A 437 7.09 -29.07 -2.10
CA THR A 437 7.74 -27.77 -2.32
C THR A 437 9.08 -27.77 -1.57
N ALA A 438 10.13 -27.22 -2.18
CA ALA A 438 11.43 -27.01 -1.55
C ALA A 438 12.02 -25.65 -1.96
N PHE A 439 12.92 -25.14 -1.11
CA PHE A 439 13.81 -24.04 -1.40
C PHE A 439 15.19 -24.59 -1.68
N ILE A 440 15.82 -24.15 -2.75
CA ILE A 440 17.14 -24.59 -3.17
C ILE A 440 18.01 -23.35 -3.31
N THR A 441 19.03 -23.25 -2.49
CA THR A 441 20.02 -22.18 -2.54
C THR A 441 21.18 -22.63 -3.42
N MET A 442 21.43 -21.85 -4.46
CA MET A 442 22.53 -22.08 -5.39
C MET A 442 23.78 -21.33 -4.92
N ARG A 443 24.94 -21.78 -5.37
CA ARG A 443 26.22 -21.14 -5.04
C ARG A 443 26.35 -19.75 -5.65
N SER A 444 25.72 -19.48 -6.79
CA SER A 444 25.74 -18.16 -7.43
C SER A 444 24.36 -17.68 -7.87
N VAL A 445 24.19 -16.35 -7.91
CA VAL A 445 22.96 -15.69 -8.42
C VAL A 445 22.70 -16.07 -9.89
N ALA A 446 23.75 -16.15 -10.71
CA ALA A 446 23.62 -16.52 -12.12
C ALA A 446 23.00 -17.91 -12.30
N GLN A 447 23.48 -18.90 -11.52
CA GLN A 447 22.95 -20.28 -11.54
C GLN A 447 21.48 -20.31 -11.11
N ALA A 448 21.10 -19.57 -10.05
CA ALA A 448 19.73 -19.46 -9.61
C ALA A 448 18.81 -18.84 -10.68
N GLN A 449 19.27 -17.78 -11.37
CA GLN A 449 18.52 -17.14 -12.45
C GLN A 449 18.34 -18.06 -13.66
N MET A 450 19.35 -18.85 -14.03
CA MET A 450 19.25 -19.85 -15.11
C MET A 450 18.28 -20.97 -14.73
N LEU A 451 18.42 -21.51 -13.52
CA LEU A 451 17.60 -22.63 -13.04
C LEU A 451 16.12 -22.22 -12.87
N ALA A 452 15.87 -20.99 -12.44
CA ALA A 452 14.50 -20.45 -12.30
C ALA A 452 13.76 -20.32 -13.65
N GLN A 453 14.49 -20.24 -14.77
CA GLN A 453 13.93 -20.13 -16.12
C GLN A 453 13.95 -21.46 -16.88
N ALA A 454 14.68 -22.47 -16.37
CA ALA A 454 14.80 -23.76 -17.00
C ALA A 454 13.56 -24.64 -16.77
N VAL A 455 13.25 -25.49 -17.76
CA VAL A 455 12.27 -26.56 -17.61
C VAL A 455 13.04 -27.80 -17.20
N LEU A 456 12.85 -28.27 -15.97
CA LEU A 456 13.64 -29.35 -15.38
C LEU A 456 13.11 -30.76 -15.66
N ASP A 457 11.79 -30.90 -15.84
CA ASP A 457 11.13 -32.21 -16.04
C ASP A 457 10.17 -32.14 -17.24
N PRO A 458 10.16 -33.12 -18.14
CA PRO A 458 9.22 -33.17 -19.27
C PRO A 458 7.76 -33.43 -18.81
N LYS A 459 7.54 -33.87 -17.57
CA LYS A 459 6.21 -34.16 -17.06
C LYS A 459 5.51 -32.86 -16.62
N VAL A 460 4.23 -32.75 -17.01
CA VAL A 460 3.43 -31.57 -16.68
C VAL A 460 3.26 -31.46 -15.16
N ASN A 461 3.52 -30.27 -14.63
CA ASN A 461 3.43 -29.96 -13.21
C ASN A 461 4.45 -30.64 -12.28
N HIS A 462 5.54 -31.14 -12.83
CA HIS A 462 6.68 -31.65 -12.08
C HIS A 462 7.81 -30.62 -12.09
N LEU A 463 8.54 -30.52 -10.98
CA LEU A 463 9.72 -29.66 -10.79
C LEU A 463 9.59 -28.25 -11.39
N ILE A 464 8.47 -27.57 -11.08
CA ILE A 464 8.26 -26.19 -11.53
C ILE A 464 9.13 -25.27 -10.69
N THR A 465 10.03 -24.58 -11.36
CA THR A 465 10.94 -23.61 -10.75
C THR A 465 10.40 -22.19 -10.78
N SER A 466 10.77 -21.41 -9.80
CA SER A 466 10.53 -19.96 -9.72
C SER A 466 11.55 -19.35 -8.75
N LEU A 467 11.83 -18.06 -8.87
CA LEU A 467 12.61 -17.36 -7.85
C LEU A 467 11.92 -17.45 -6.50
N ALA A 468 12.69 -17.68 -5.45
CA ALA A 468 12.17 -17.71 -4.09
C ALA A 468 11.74 -16.30 -3.62
N PRO A 469 10.69 -16.18 -2.83
CA PRO A 469 10.44 -14.96 -2.07
C PRO A 469 11.45 -14.81 -0.95
N ALA A 470 11.68 -13.61 -0.46
CA ALA A 470 12.55 -13.37 0.70
C ALA A 470 12.06 -14.16 1.93
N PRO A 471 12.96 -14.66 2.79
CA PRO A 471 12.57 -15.50 3.95
C PRO A 471 11.53 -14.83 4.85
N HIS A 472 11.65 -13.53 5.12
CA HIS A 472 10.70 -12.75 5.91
C HIS A 472 9.34 -12.51 5.21
N ASP A 473 9.29 -12.68 3.89
CA ASP A 473 8.08 -12.50 3.07
C ASP A 473 7.26 -13.80 2.95
N ILE A 474 7.78 -14.92 3.42
CA ILE A 474 7.15 -16.24 3.28
C ILE A 474 5.97 -16.38 4.24
N ILE A 475 4.83 -16.81 3.72
CA ILE A 475 3.67 -17.23 4.50
C ILE A 475 3.73 -18.74 4.71
N TRP A 476 4.45 -19.17 5.75
CA TRP A 476 4.74 -20.57 6.03
C TRP A 476 3.50 -21.45 6.15
N GLU A 477 2.41 -20.93 6.72
CA GLU A 477 1.14 -21.65 6.85
C GLU A 477 0.56 -22.09 5.51
N ASN A 478 0.76 -21.29 4.47
CA ASN A 478 0.22 -21.54 3.13
C ASN A 478 1.12 -22.43 2.26
N LEU A 479 2.39 -22.60 2.63
CA LEU A 479 3.29 -23.50 1.91
C LEU A 479 2.92 -24.98 2.08
N CYS A 480 2.32 -25.32 3.22
CA CYS A 480 1.84 -26.67 3.52
C CYS A 480 0.57 -27.04 2.75
N LEU A 481 -0.11 -26.07 2.11
CA LEU A 481 -1.34 -26.34 1.36
C LEU A 481 -1.07 -27.16 0.11
N THR A 482 -1.86 -28.20 -0.09
CA THR A 482 -1.82 -28.96 -1.34
C THR A 482 -2.26 -28.10 -2.52
N ARG A 483 -1.75 -28.40 -3.72
CA ARG A 483 -2.09 -27.68 -4.94
C ARG A 483 -3.60 -27.68 -5.21
N LYS A 484 -4.27 -28.83 -4.96
CA LYS A 484 -5.72 -28.96 -5.13
C LYS A 484 -6.48 -28.02 -4.19
N GLU A 485 -6.08 -27.97 -2.94
CA GLU A 485 -6.67 -27.11 -1.93
C GLU A 485 -6.46 -25.63 -2.25
N ARG A 486 -5.27 -25.24 -2.65
CA ARG A 486 -4.95 -23.87 -3.09
C ARG A 486 -5.81 -23.45 -4.27
N ASN A 487 -5.90 -24.28 -5.32
CA ASN A 487 -6.72 -23.97 -6.49
C ASN A 487 -8.21 -23.88 -6.14
N SER A 488 -8.69 -24.75 -5.25
CA SER A 488 -10.07 -24.70 -4.74
C SER A 488 -10.34 -23.37 -4.00
N ARG A 489 -9.44 -22.95 -3.10
CA ARG A 489 -9.55 -21.68 -2.38
C ARG A 489 -9.54 -20.48 -3.34
N ILE A 490 -8.66 -20.48 -4.35
CA ILE A 490 -8.63 -19.45 -5.39
C ILE A 490 -9.94 -19.39 -6.13
N PHE A 491 -10.48 -20.53 -6.57
CA PHE A 491 -11.74 -20.62 -7.30
C PHE A 491 -12.90 -20.06 -6.47
N PHE A 492 -13.08 -20.53 -5.23
CA PHE A 492 -14.17 -20.06 -4.36
C PHE A 492 -14.08 -18.56 -4.06
N VAL A 493 -12.88 -18.04 -3.83
CA VAL A 493 -12.68 -16.60 -3.61
C VAL A 493 -12.99 -15.81 -4.88
N MET A 494 -12.62 -16.29 -6.06
CA MET A 494 -12.94 -15.61 -7.32
C MET A 494 -14.44 -15.58 -7.59
N VAL A 495 -15.13 -16.69 -7.36
CA VAL A 495 -16.61 -16.76 -7.46
C VAL A 495 -17.25 -15.79 -6.46
N PHE A 496 -16.79 -15.78 -5.23
CA PHE A 496 -17.29 -14.89 -4.18
C PHE A 496 -17.10 -13.41 -4.52
N ILE A 497 -15.93 -13.03 -5.07
CA ILE A 497 -15.67 -11.67 -5.55
C ILE A 497 -16.62 -11.32 -6.71
N GLY A 498 -16.86 -12.25 -7.63
CA GLY A 498 -17.81 -12.06 -8.72
C GLY A 498 -19.23 -11.81 -8.23
N LEU A 499 -19.70 -12.62 -7.28
CA LEU A 499 -21.03 -12.46 -6.66
C LEU A 499 -21.18 -11.11 -5.95
N ILE A 500 -20.16 -10.71 -5.19
CA ILE A 500 -20.16 -9.40 -4.52
C ILE A 500 -20.12 -8.26 -5.51
N SER A 501 -19.37 -8.39 -6.61
CA SER A 501 -19.34 -7.36 -7.65
C SER A 501 -20.73 -7.17 -8.28
N VAL A 502 -21.48 -8.23 -8.53
CA VAL A 502 -22.88 -8.15 -9.00
C VAL A 502 -23.78 -7.52 -7.94
N LEU A 503 -23.62 -7.90 -6.66
CA LEU A 503 -24.42 -7.34 -5.57
C LEU A 503 -24.16 -5.83 -5.41
N LEU A 504 -22.92 -5.37 -5.59
CA LEU A 504 -22.54 -3.95 -5.47
C LEU A 504 -23.12 -3.08 -6.60
N VAL A 505 -23.60 -3.64 -7.69
CA VAL A 505 -24.30 -2.88 -8.74
C VAL A 505 -25.53 -2.15 -8.16
N TYR A 506 -26.26 -2.78 -7.23
CA TYR A 506 -27.45 -2.18 -6.64
C TYR A 506 -27.17 -0.92 -5.82
N PRO A 507 -26.27 -0.91 -4.83
CA PRO A 507 -25.94 0.31 -4.08
C PRO A 507 -25.30 1.38 -4.95
N VAL A 508 -24.49 1.02 -5.96
CA VAL A 508 -23.90 1.98 -6.90
C VAL A 508 -24.98 2.60 -7.79
N LYS A 509 -25.91 1.81 -8.31
CA LYS A 509 -27.08 2.30 -9.06
C LYS A 509 -27.97 3.20 -8.17
N PHE A 510 -28.19 2.79 -6.91
CA PHE A 510 -28.93 3.62 -5.96
C PHE A 510 -28.25 4.97 -5.73
N LEU A 511 -26.94 4.99 -5.59
CA LEU A 511 -26.16 6.21 -5.46
C LEU A 511 -26.30 7.12 -6.69
N SER A 512 -26.29 6.56 -7.89
CA SER A 512 -26.47 7.33 -9.12
C SER A 512 -27.84 8.04 -9.21
N ASN A 513 -28.86 7.49 -8.53
CA ASN A 513 -30.19 8.12 -8.48
C ASN A 513 -30.18 9.45 -7.69
N PHE A 514 -29.25 9.65 -6.75
CA PHE A 514 -29.12 10.90 -6.00
C PHE A 514 -28.51 12.05 -6.82
N LEU A 515 -27.99 11.75 -8.00
CA LEU A 515 -27.51 12.79 -8.91
C LEU A 515 -28.63 13.61 -9.56
N ASN A 516 -29.91 13.19 -9.43
CA ASN A 516 -31.02 13.83 -10.11
C ASN A 516 -32.23 14.01 -9.19
N VAL A 517 -32.67 15.26 -8.97
CA VAL A 517 -33.84 15.60 -8.13
C VAL A 517 -35.12 14.92 -8.62
N LYS A 518 -35.34 14.79 -9.91
CA LYS A 518 -36.53 14.10 -10.48
C LYS A 518 -36.58 12.62 -10.08
N THR A 519 -35.40 11.97 -10.03
CA THR A 519 -35.32 10.57 -9.58
C THR A 519 -35.56 10.45 -8.08
N ILE A 520 -35.02 11.39 -7.29
CA ILE A 520 -35.26 11.48 -5.85
C ILE A 520 -36.76 11.68 -5.57
N SER A 521 -37.44 12.56 -6.31
CA SER A 521 -38.89 12.81 -6.13
C SER A 521 -39.77 11.60 -6.50
N LYS A 522 -39.31 10.72 -7.40
CA LYS A 522 -39.98 9.44 -7.69
C LYS A 522 -39.81 8.42 -6.55
N ILE A 523 -38.63 8.40 -5.89
CA ILE A 523 -38.36 7.49 -4.76
C ILE A 523 -39.06 7.98 -3.49
N SER A 524 -38.99 9.29 -3.21
CA SER A 524 -39.59 9.93 -2.05
C SER A 524 -40.20 11.28 -2.43
N PRO A 525 -41.54 11.35 -2.64
CA PRO A 525 -42.21 12.60 -3.03
C PRO A 525 -42.02 13.72 -2.00
N ARG A 526 -41.99 13.38 -0.70
CA ARG A 526 -41.78 14.35 0.40
C ARG A 526 -40.40 14.99 0.33
N LEU A 527 -39.37 14.15 0.12
CA LEU A 527 -37.97 14.63 -0.03
C LEU A 527 -37.82 15.46 -1.30
N GLY A 528 -38.46 15.02 -2.40
CA GLY A 528 -38.44 15.77 -3.66
C GLY A 528 -39.11 17.15 -3.56
N ALA A 529 -40.21 17.29 -2.82
CA ALA A 529 -40.83 18.57 -2.53
C ALA A 529 -39.93 19.46 -1.68
N PHE A 530 -39.36 18.93 -0.58
CA PHE A 530 -38.44 19.64 0.28
C PHE A 530 -37.21 20.16 -0.49
N LEU A 531 -36.66 19.38 -1.40
CA LEU A 531 -35.51 19.79 -2.22
C LEU A 531 -35.86 20.89 -3.23
N LYS A 532 -37.05 20.89 -3.76
CA LYS A 532 -37.52 21.99 -4.65
C LYS A 532 -37.72 23.31 -3.91
N ASP A 533 -38.14 23.24 -2.67
CA ASP A 533 -38.37 24.44 -1.82
C ASP A 533 -37.07 25.01 -1.23
N HIS A 534 -36.02 24.17 -1.06
CA HIS A 534 -34.78 24.55 -0.39
C HIS A 534 -33.57 24.27 -1.32
N THR A 535 -33.10 25.26 -2.01
CA THR A 535 -31.98 25.18 -2.95
C THR A 535 -30.67 24.72 -2.29
N TRP A 536 -30.39 25.06 -1.03
CA TRP A 536 -29.22 24.61 -0.30
C TRP A 536 -29.22 23.08 -0.07
N ALA A 537 -30.37 22.50 0.21
CA ALA A 537 -30.54 21.08 0.43
C ALA A 537 -30.41 20.31 -0.89
N GLU A 538 -30.90 20.88 -1.99
CA GLU A 538 -30.69 20.35 -3.35
C GLU A 538 -29.20 20.24 -3.63
N TYR A 539 -28.42 21.32 -3.44
CA TYR A 539 -26.97 21.31 -3.66
C TYR A 539 -26.23 20.30 -2.77
N LEU A 540 -26.64 20.16 -1.52
CA LEU A 540 -26.02 19.21 -0.60
C LEU A 540 -26.24 17.76 -1.08
N ILE A 541 -27.46 17.42 -1.46
CA ILE A 541 -27.86 16.04 -1.75
C ILE A 541 -27.44 15.62 -3.17
N THR A 542 -27.57 16.50 -4.17
CA THR A 542 -27.25 16.16 -5.56
C THR A 542 -25.81 16.42 -5.95
N GLY A 543 -25.19 17.45 -5.40
CA GLY A 543 -23.81 17.85 -5.73
C GLY A 543 -22.76 17.27 -4.79
N ILE A 544 -22.95 17.43 -3.47
CA ILE A 544 -21.90 17.09 -2.51
C ILE A 544 -21.98 15.62 -2.07
N LEU A 545 -23.16 15.12 -1.73
CA LEU A 545 -23.34 13.78 -1.16
C LEU A 545 -22.79 12.64 -2.04
N PRO A 546 -23.03 12.57 -3.37
CA PRO A 546 -22.57 11.46 -4.19
C PRO A 546 -21.04 11.30 -4.24
N PRO A 547 -20.19 12.34 -4.46
CA PRO A 547 -18.75 12.21 -4.38
C PRO A 547 -18.24 11.75 -3.01
N TYR A 548 -18.87 12.18 -1.91
CA TYR A 548 -18.46 11.77 -0.56
C TYR A 548 -18.80 10.31 -0.28
N VAL A 549 -20.02 9.86 -0.62
CA VAL A 549 -20.42 8.45 -0.47
C VAL A 549 -19.55 7.56 -1.34
N PHE A 550 -19.27 7.96 -2.59
CA PHE A 550 -18.35 7.26 -3.48
C PHE A 550 -16.96 7.13 -2.84
N THR A 551 -16.47 8.19 -2.21
CA THR A 551 -15.17 8.20 -1.52
C THR A 551 -15.18 7.27 -0.30
N ILE A 552 -16.27 7.21 0.47
CA ILE A 552 -16.42 6.27 1.60
C ILE A 552 -16.37 4.82 1.10
N PHE A 553 -17.10 4.48 0.03
CA PHE A 553 -17.02 3.17 -0.58
C PHE A 553 -15.61 2.83 -1.04
N ASN A 554 -14.90 3.81 -1.63
CA ASN A 554 -13.53 3.64 -2.09
C ASN A 554 -12.51 3.44 -0.95
N ILE A 555 -12.82 3.91 0.26
CA ILE A 555 -12.00 3.69 1.45
C ILE A 555 -12.32 2.34 2.10
N VAL A 556 -13.59 1.99 2.27
CA VAL A 556 -14.02 0.82 3.06
C VAL A 556 -13.83 -0.50 2.31
N MET A 557 -14.29 -0.57 1.05
CA MET A 557 -14.30 -1.82 0.30
C MET A 557 -12.91 -2.44 0.05
N PRO A 558 -11.82 -1.69 -0.17
CA PRO A 558 -10.50 -2.28 -0.30
C PRO A 558 -10.06 -3.11 0.91
N TYR A 559 -10.43 -2.74 2.13
CA TYR A 559 -10.13 -3.54 3.32
C TYR A 559 -10.85 -4.88 3.32
N PHE A 560 -12.09 -4.89 2.82
CA PHE A 560 -12.86 -6.12 2.62
C PHE A 560 -12.17 -7.03 1.59
N TYR A 561 -11.70 -6.49 0.46
CA TYR A 561 -10.96 -7.26 -0.55
C TYR A 561 -9.61 -7.79 -0.02
N ILE A 562 -8.92 -7.06 0.88
CA ILE A 562 -7.74 -7.57 1.58
C ILE A 562 -8.10 -8.78 2.42
N TRP A 563 -9.15 -8.69 3.23
CA TRP A 563 -9.60 -9.78 4.08
C TRP A 563 -9.95 -11.04 3.27
N VAL A 564 -10.63 -10.90 2.15
CA VAL A 564 -10.96 -12.00 1.24
C VAL A 564 -9.70 -12.58 0.58
N THR A 565 -8.78 -11.73 0.14
CA THR A 565 -7.54 -12.15 -0.55
C THR A 565 -6.63 -12.98 0.34
N LYS A 566 -6.53 -12.65 1.63
CA LYS A 566 -5.77 -13.44 2.60
C LYS A 566 -6.22 -14.90 2.72
N ARG A 567 -7.47 -15.20 2.34
CA ARG A 567 -8.01 -16.57 2.35
C ARG A 567 -7.61 -17.42 1.15
N GLN A 568 -6.95 -16.84 0.12
CA GLN A 568 -6.60 -17.56 -1.10
C GLN A 568 -5.38 -18.48 -0.96
N GLY A 569 -4.55 -18.33 0.08
CA GLY A 569 -3.40 -19.19 0.32
C GLY A 569 -2.18 -18.84 -0.56
N TYR A 570 -1.85 -17.54 -0.67
CA TYR A 570 -0.59 -17.09 -1.27
C TYR A 570 0.60 -17.56 -0.45
N THR A 571 1.71 -17.81 -1.12
CA THR A 571 2.95 -18.30 -0.47
C THR A 571 3.86 -17.18 0.01
N SER A 572 3.66 -15.95 -0.48
CA SER A 572 4.39 -14.76 -0.05
C SER A 572 3.46 -13.56 0.15
N HIS A 573 3.85 -12.65 1.03
CA HIS A 573 3.15 -11.38 1.24
C HIS A 573 3.24 -10.47 0.01
N GLY A 574 4.36 -10.52 -0.74
CA GLY A 574 4.52 -9.80 -1.99
C GLY A 574 3.50 -10.21 -3.05
N ASP A 575 3.35 -11.53 -3.32
CA ASP A 575 2.35 -12.04 -4.26
C ASP A 575 0.91 -11.74 -3.79
N GLU A 576 0.66 -11.83 -2.48
CA GLU A 576 -0.62 -11.43 -1.87
C GLU A 576 -0.92 -9.96 -2.17
N GLU A 577 0.05 -9.06 -1.96
CA GLU A 577 -0.12 -7.62 -2.21
C GLU A 577 -0.39 -7.31 -3.68
N LEU A 578 0.35 -7.92 -4.62
CA LEU A 578 0.11 -7.78 -6.06
C LEU A 578 -1.31 -8.23 -6.46
N SER A 579 -1.79 -9.29 -5.84
CA SER A 579 -3.17 -9.77 -6.03
C SER A 579 -4.19 -8.79 -5.45
N ILE A 580 -3.92 -8.18 -4.29
CA ILE A 580 -4.76 -7.15 -3.68
C ILE A 580 -4.85 -5.93 -4.60
N VAL A 581 -3.72 -5.44 -5.16
CA VAL A 581 -3.71 -4.37 -6.17
C VAL A 581 -4.66 -4.70 -7.31
N SER A 582 -4.59 -5.94 -7.83
CA SER A 582 -5.39 -6.37 -8.98
C SER A 582 -6.88 -6.40 -8.69
N LYS A 583 -7.27 -6.93 -7.53
CA LYS A 583 -8.69 -7.04 -7.12
C LYS A 583 -9.30 -5.70 -6.72
N ASN A 584 -8.54 -4.88 -5.97
CA ASN A 584 -9.00 -3.54 -5.62
C ASN A 584 -9.15 -2.68 -6.87
N PHE A 585 -8.22 -2.79 -7.83
CA PHE A 585 -8.37 -2.09 -9.10
C PHE A 585 -9.59 -2.59 -9.87
N PHE A 586 -9.83 -3.90 -9.94
CA PHE A 586 -11.04 -4.47 -10.57
C PHE A 586 -12.31 -3.90 -9.94
N TYR A 587 -12.37 -3.87 -8.61
CA TYR A 587 -13.51 -3.30 -7.89
C TYR A 587 -13.74 -1.82 -8.25
N ILE A 588 -12.71 -0.99 -8.11
CA ILE A 588 -12.81 0.45 -8.35
C ILE A 588 -13.16 0.72 -9.82
N PHE A 589 -12.50 0.01 -10.72
CA PHE A 589 -12.67 0.21 -12.15
C PHE A 589 -14.04 -0.29 -12.66
N VAL A 590 -14.42 -1.53 -12.31
CA VAL A 590 -15.68 -2.10 -12.81
C VAL A 590 -16.88 -1.55 -12.04
N ASN A 591 -16.90 -1.64 -10.71
CA ASN A 591 -18.08 -1.30 -9.94
C ASN A 591 -18.26 0.20 -9.77
N LEU A 592 -17.19 0.95 -9.46
CA LEU A 592 -17.30 2.38 -9.21
C LEU A 592 -17.19 3.22 -10.47
N PHE A 593 -16.41 2.82 -11.48
CA PHE A 593 -16.27 3.60 -12.71
C PHE A 593 -17.22 3.12 -13.79
N LEU A 594 -17.10 1.89 -14.30
CA LEU A 594 -17.91 1.42 -15.43
C LEU A 594 -19.40 1.33 -15.08
N VAL A 595 -19.75 0.69 -13.96
CA VAL A 595 -21.15 0.52 -13.54
C VAL A 595 -21.78 1.89 -13.26
N PHE A 596 -21.09 2.77 -12.53
CA PHE A 596 -21.60 4.10 -12.23
C PHE A 596 -21.79 4.94 -13.50
N THR A 597 -20.84 4.88 -14.45
CA THR A 597 -20.94 5.59 -15.73
C THR A 597 -22.08 5.07 -16.59
N LEU A 598 -22.21 3.75 -16.72
CA LEU A 598 -23.22 3.16 -17.59
C LEU A 598 -24.63 3.25 -17.00
N PHE A 599 -24.80 2.96 -15.71
CA PHE A 599 -26.13 3.01 -15.07
C PHE A 599 -26.55 4.41 -14.60
N GLY A 600 -25.62 5.35 -14.48
CA GLY A 600 -25.92 6.75 -14.15
C GLY A 600 -26.76 7.47 -15.22
N THR A 601 -26.77 6.98 -16.45
CA THR A 601 -27.31 7.74 -17.58
C THR A 601 -28.16 6.96 -18.58
N ALA A 602 -28.05 5.63 -18.72
CA ALA A 602 -28.73 4.92 -19.80
C ALA A 602 -29.10 3.47 -19.45
N ILE A 603 -30.17 2.97 -20.13
CA ILE A 603 -30.51 1.55 -20.18
C ILE A 603 -29.71 0.97 -21.34
N ILE A 604 -28.86 -0.02 -21.06
CA ILE A 604 -28.10 -0.74 -22.09
C ILE A 604 -29.11 -1.57 -22.91
N SER A 605 -29.49 -1.06 -24.06
CA SER A 605 -30.41 -1.78 -24.95
C SER A 605 -29.69 -2.48 -26.11
N ASP A 606 -28.58 -1.93 -26.58
CA ASP A 606 -27.85 -2.47 -27.73
C ASP A 606 -26.33 -2.38 -27.53
N THR A 607 -25.62 -3.50 -27.69
CA THR A 607 -24.16 -3.56 -27.60
C THR A 607 -23.44 -2.78 -28.70
N ALA A 608 -24.06 -2.60 -29.87
CA ALA A 608 -23.51 -1.82 -30.98
C ALA A 608 -23.42 -0.32 -30.67
N GLN A 609 -24.20 0.17 -29.69
CA GLN A 609 -24.21 1.57 -29.29
C GLN A 609 -23.37 1.85 -28.04
N LEU A 610 -22.63 0.87 -27.55
CA LEU A 610 -21.88 0.97 -26.28
C LEU A 610 -20.89 2.13 -26.25
N ALA A 611 -20.14 2.35 -27.34
CA ALA A 611 -19.18 3.46 -27.44
C ALA A 611 -19.89 4.83 -27.39
N TYR A 612 -21.02 4.95 -28.06
CA TYR A 612 -21.83 6.15 -28.06
C TYR A 612 -22.41 6.42 -26.65
N GLN A 613 -23.00 5.39 -26.03
CA GLN A 613 -23.56 5.49 -24.67
C GLN A 613 -22.49 5.83 -23.65
N LEU A 614 -21.31 5.24 -23.76
CA LEU A 614 -20.17 5.54 -22.89
C LEU A 614 -19.74 7.00 -23.04
N ALA A 615 -19.57 7.49 -24.26
CA ALA A 615 -19.17 8.87 -24.54
C ALA A 615 -20.19 9.87 -23.99
N TYR A 616 -21.47 9.63 -24.23
CA TYR A 616 -22.56 10.46 -23.73
C TYR A 616 -22.60 10.50 -22.21
N SER A 617 -22.50 9.33 -21.56
CA SER A 617 -22.49 9.21 -20.11
C SER A 617 -21.31 9.91 -19.46
N LEU A 618 -20.14 9.77 -20.07
CA LEU A 618 -18.94 10.45 -19.60
C LEU A 618 -19.08 11.98 -19.70
N GLN A 619 -19.59 12.51 -20.79
CA GLN A 619 -19.82 13.96 -20.92
C GLN A 619 -20.76 14.48 -19.80
N LYS A 620 -21.84 13.76 -19.51
CA LYS A 620 -22.80 14.13 -18.47
C LYS A 620 -22.22 14.05 -17.06
N LEU A 621 -21.30 13.13 -16.81
CA LEU A 621 -20.67 12.94 -15.51
C LEU A 621 -19.37 13.74 -15.32
N SER A 622 -19.02 14.62 -16.27
CA SER A 622 -17.76 15.38 -16.22
C SER A 622 -17.59 16.18 -14.93
N LEU A 623 -18.62 16.90 -14.48
CA LEU A 623 -18.59 17.67 -13.23
C LEU A 623 -18.42 16.77 -12.00
N PHE A 624 -19.14 15.65 -11.95
CA PHE A 624 -18.96 14.69 -10.86
C PHE A 624 -17.50 14.20 -10.75
N TYR A 625 -16.84 13.92 -11.86
CA TYR A 625 -15.44 13.51 -11.84
C TYR A 625 -14.47 14.64 -11.48
N VAL A 626 -14.75 15.90 -11.87
CA VAL A 626 -14.00 17.06 -11.37
C VAL A 626 -14.07 17.12 -9.84
N ASP A 627 -15.29 17.09 -9.30
CA ASP A 627 -15.52 17.17 -7.86
C ASP A 627 -14.89 16.01 -7.10
N LEU A 628 -14.97 14.80 -7.64
CA LEU A 628 -14.35 13.61 -7.08
C LEU A 628 -12.82 13.75 -7.03
N ILE A 629 -12.17 14.17 -8.11
CA ILE A 629 -10.71 14.33 -8.18
C ILE A 629 -10.24 15.43 -7.25
N ILE A 630 -10.95 16.56 -7.18
CA ILE A 630 -10.64 17.68 -6.27
C ILE A 630 -10.77 17.22 -4.80
N LEU A 631 -11.88 16.56 -4.46
CA LEU A 631 -12.09 16.03 -3.12
C LEU A 631 -10.96 15.07 -2.71
N GLN A 632 -10.62 14.13 -3.57
CA GLN A 632 -9.59 13.13 -3.28
C GLN A 632 -8.17 13.71 -3.27
N GLY A 633 -7.87 14.68 -4.16
CA GLY A 633 -6.56 15.32 -4.24
C GLY A 633 -6.34 16.37 -3.14
N ILE A 634 -7.16 17.41 -3.15
CA ILE A 634 -6.98 18.54 -2.22
C ILE A 634 -7.52 18.19 -0.83
N GLY A 635 -8.68 17.51 -0.75
CA GLY A 635 -9.32 17.18 0.52
C GLY A 635 -8.68 16.01 1.24
N ILE A 636 -8.59 14.84 0.60
CA ILE A 636 -8.27 13.56 1.27
C ILE A 636 -6.77 13.30 1.42
N PHE A 637 -5.91 13.70 0.48
CA PHE A 637 -4.47 13.44 0.63
C PHE A 637 -3.86 14.04 1.90
N PRO A 638 -4.18 15.28 2.33
CA PRO A 638 -3.69 15.79 3.61
C PRO A 638 -4.16 14.96 4.82
N TYR A 639 -5.35 14.34 4.77
CA TYR A 639 -5.78 13.39 5.79
C TYR A 639 -4.95 12.12 5.84
N LYS A 640 -4.42 11.66 4.70
CA LYS A 640 -3.48 10.51 4.68
C LYS A 640 -2.20 10.83 5.45
N LEU A 641 -1.72 12.09 5.47
CA LEU A 641 -0.61 12.51 6.32
C LEU A 641 -0.93 12.39 7.81
N LEU A 642 -2.17 12.61 8.21
CA LEU A 642 -2.58 12.50 9.62
C LEU A 642 -2.47 11.07 10.16
N LEU A 643 -2.40 10.05 9.29
CA LEU A 643 -2.39 8.64 9.69
C LEU A 643 -3.47 8.35 10.74
N LEU A 644 -4.71 8.83 10.46
CA LEU A 644 -5.82 8.83 11.44
C LEU A 644 -6.03 7.46 12.09
N GLY A 645 -5.87 6.37 11.32
CA GLY A 645 -5.99 5.02 11.86
C GLY A 645 -5.01 4.78 13.00
N ASN A 646 -3.77 5.20 12.85
CA ASN A 646 -2.75 5.08 13.90
C ASN A 646 -2.95 6.12 15.00
N LEU A 647 -3.22 7.37 14.63
CA LEU A 647 -3.49 8.43 15.62
C LEU A 647 -4.61 8.05 16.60
N LEU A 648 -5.68 7.43 16.11
CA LEU A 648 -6.78 6.93 16.95
C LEU A 648 -6.40 5.63 17.66
N LYS A 649 -5.60 4.76 17.01
CA LYS A 649 -5.13 3.50 17.61
C LYS A 649 -4.34 3.74 18.90
N TYR A 650 -3.54 4.82 19.00
CA TYR A 650 -2.72 5.09 20.18
C TYR A 650 -3.54 5.37 21.44
N PRO A 651 -4.44 6.39 21.52
CA PRO A 651 -5.19 6.64 22.73
C PRO A 651 -6.18 5.52 23.03
N ILE A 652 -6.87 5.00 22.00
CA ILE A 652 -7.84 3.92 22.15
C ILE A 652 -7.13 2.62 22.55
N GLY A 653 -6.03 2.29 21.87
CA GLY A 653 -5.23 1.11 22.18
C GLY A 653 -4.65 1.15 23.59
N ASN A 654 -4.11 2.30 23.98
CA ASN A 654 -3.54 2.49 25.31
C ASN A 654 -4.59 2.31 26.43
N ILE A 655 -5.85 2.71 26.20
CA ILE A 655 -6.91 2.60 27.20
C ILE A 655 -7.56 1.21 27.22
N PHE A 656 -7.80 0.62 26.04
CA PHE A 656 -8.65 -0.56 25.93
C PHE A 656 -7.91 -1.87 25.59
N TRP A 657 -6.78 -1.80 24.86
CA TRP A 657 -6.17 -3.00 24.28
C TRP A 657 -4.73 -3.28 24.77
N CYS A 658 -4.00 -2.26 25.21
CA CYS A 658 -2.63 -2.46 25.69
C CYS A 658 -2.63 -2.82 27.15
N LYS A 659 -2.49 -4.11 27.43
CA LYS A 659 -2.42 -4.66 28.77
C LYS A 659 -1.03 -5.21 29.13
N THR A 660 -0.21 -5.47 28.10
CA THR A 660 1.11 -6.07 28.30
C THR A 660 2.21 -5.20 27.70
N PRO A 661 3.47 -5.32 28.12
CA PRO A 661 4.61 -4.62 27.52
C PRO A 661 4.75 -4.94 26.03
N ARG A 662 4.46 -6.18 25.63
CA ARG A 662 4.44 -6.63 24.22
C ARG A 662 3.39 -5.89 23.40
N ASP A 663 2.21 -5.63 23.96
CA ASP A 663 1.16 -4.85 23.29
C ASP A 663 1.60 -3.41 23.05
N TYR A 664 2.33 -2.81 24.01
CA TYR A 664 2.92 -1.49 23.85
C TYR A 664 3.97 -1.46 22.72
N LEU A 665 4.86 -2.44 22.68
CA LEU A 665 5.82 -2.56 21.58
C LEU A 665 5.09 -2.66 20.24
N ASN A 666 4.06 -3.51 20.13
CA ASN A 666 3.27 -3.66 18.92
C ASN A 666 2.45 -2.41 18.56
N LEU A 667 2.05 -1.62 19.57
CA LEU A 667 1.34 -0.36 19.35
C LEU A 667 2.23 0.67 18.67
N TYR A 668 3.51 0.76 19.05
CA TYR A 668 4.46 1.74 18.54
C TYR A 668 5.22 1.29 17.29
N LYS A 669 4.94 0.09 16.75
CA LYS A 669 5.48 -0.32 15.45
C LYS A 669 5.07 0.66 14.36
N PRO A 670 5.99 1.02 13.43
CA PRO A 670 5.64 1.85 12.29
C PRO A 670 4.50 1.25 11.48
N PRO A 671 3.57 2.07 10.95
CA PRO A 671 2.50 1.56 10.10
C PRO A 671 3.05 0.98 8.80
N VAL A 672 2.46 -0.12 8.35
CA VAL A 672 2.80 -0.74 7.07
C VAL A 672 2.15 0.02 5.93
N PHE A 673 2.96 0.42 4.95
CA PHE A 673 2.49 1.01 3.70
C PHE A 673 2.07 -0.12 2.74
N ASN A 674 0.79 -0.20 2.41
CA ASN A 674 0.25 -1.26 1.54
C ASN A 674 -0.07 -0.69 0.16
N PHE A 675 0.66 -1.11 -0.87
CA PHE A 675 0.43 -0.70 -2.26
C PHE A 675 -0.92 -1.18 -2.77
N GLY A 676 -1.43 -2.29 -2.25
CA GLY A 676 -2.76 -2.82 -2.58
C GLY A 676 -3.90 -1.84 -2.27
N LEU A 677 -3.71 -0.98 -1.26
CA LEU A 677 -4.67 0.07 -0.91
C LEU A 677 -4.41 1.38 -1.65
N GLN A 678 -3.13 1.74 -1.84
CA GLN A 678 -2.78 3.10 -2.26
C GLN A 678 -2.67 3.25 -3.79
N LEU A 679 -2.34 2.19 -4.53
CA LEU A 679 -2.07 2.26 -5.96
C LEU A 679 -3.32 2.21 -6.86
N PRO A 680 -4.38 1.44 -6.58
CA PRO A 680 -5.52 1.30 -7.49
C PRO A 680 -6.22 2.61 -7.82
N GLN A 681 -6.41 3.46 -6.82
CA GLN A 681 -7.09 4.75 -6.98
C GLN A 681 -6.34 5.75 -7.86
N PRO A 682 -5.03 6.00 -7.70
CA PRO A 682 -4.27 6.84 -8.63
C PRO A 682 -4.30 6.34 -10.07
N ILE A 683 -4.28 5.02 -10.29
CA ILE A 683 -4.41 4.46 -11.64
C ILE A 683 -5.78 4.81 -12.24
N LEU A 684 -6.87 4.67 -11.47
CA LEU A 684 -8.20 5.07 -11.94
C LEU A 684 -8.28 6.57 -12.25
N VAL A 685 -7.75 7.43 -11.37
CA VAL A 685 -7.73 8.87 -11.59
C VAL A 685 -6.96 9.22 -12.87
N LEU A 686 -5.84 8.52 -13.13
CA LEU A 686 -5.11 8.70 -14.40
C LEU A 686 -5.98 8.29 -15.60
N ILE A 687 -6.67 7.14 -15.53
CA ILE A 687 -7.56 6.67 -16.61
C ILE A 687 -8.65 7.70 -16.87
N ILE A 688 -9.33 8.19 -15.85
CA ILE A 688 -10.35 9.23 -15.98
C ILE A 688 -9.75 10.49 -16.60
N THR A 689 -8.64 10.98 -16.07
CA THR A 689 -8.01 12.21 -16.53
C THR A 689 -7.58 12.13 -18.02
N ILE A 690 -7.05 10.98 -18.45
CA ILE A 690 -6.68 10.75 -19.85
C ILE A 690 -7.92 10.67 -20.74
N THR A 691 -8.96 9.96 -20.29
CA THR A 691 -10.23 9.83 -21.04
C THR A 691 -10.85 11.21 -21.33
N TYR A 692 -10.72 12.13 -20.40
CA TYR A 692 -11.20 13.50 -20.56
C TYR A 692 -10.16 14.49 -21.10
N SER A 693 -8.94 14.06 -21.41
CA SER A 693 -7.81 14.96 -21.70
C SER A 693 -8.06 15.92 -22.86
N VAL A 694 -8.78 15.48 -23.86
CA VAL A 694 -9.17 16.29 -25.02
C VAL A 694 -10.50 17.02 -24.78
N ILE A 695 -11.37 16.46 -23.93
CA ILE A 695 -12.76 16.92 -23.76
C ILE A 695 -12.87 18.01 -22.70
N SER A 696 -12.18 17.90 -21.56
CA SER A 696 -12.30 18.82 -20.43
C SER A 696 -10.95 19.25 -19.85
N THR A 697 -10.68 20.54 -19.93
CA THR A 697 -9.47 21.16 -19.36
C THR A 697 -9.51 21.17 -17.83
N LYS A 698 -10.71 21.31 -17.23
CA LYS A 698 -10.90 21.31 -15.75
C LYS A 698 -10.44 19.97 -15.15
N ILE A 699 -10.82 18.83 -15.76
CA ILE A 699 -10.47 17.49 -15.25
C ILE A 699 -8.96 17.27 -15.34
N VAL A 700 -8.32 17.66 -16.43
CA VAL A 700 -6.87 17.49 -16.60
C VAL A 700 -6.09 18.31 -15.59
N THR A 701 -6.53 19.55 -15.34
CA THR A 701 -5.90 20.42 -14.33
C THR A 701 -6.09 19.89 -12.91
N ALA A 702 -7.29 19.44 -12.58
CA ALA A 702 -7.57 18.82 -11.29
C ALA A 702 -6.73 17.54 -11.08
N GLY A 703 -6.60 16.71 -12.12
CA GLY A 703 -5.75 15.53 -12.12
C GLY A 703 -4.27 15.84 -11.91
N LEU A 704 -3.75 16.89 -12.56
CA LEU A 704 -2.37 17.33 -12.33
C LEU A 704 -2.13 17.71 -10.87
N ILE A 705 -3.02 18.50 -10.28
CA ILE A 705 -2.96 18.90 -8.87
C ILE A 705 -3.01 17.66 -7.95
N TYR A 706 -3.90 16.70 -8.25
CA TYR A 706 -4.01 15.45 -7.53
C TYR A 706 -2.67 14.69 -7.49
N PHE A 707 -2.01 14.53 -8.64
CA PHE A 707 -0.74 13.79 -8.69
C PHE A 707 0.42 14.55 -8.03
N ILE A 708 0.47 15.87 -8.10
CA ILE A 708 1.50 16.69 -7.42
C ILE A 708 1.37 16.53 -5.90
N ILE A 709 0.17 16.72 -5.35
CA ILE A 709 -0.07 16.58 -3.91
C ILE A 709 0.20 15.13 -3.47
N GLY A 710 -0.30 14.14 -4.23
CA GLY A 710 -0.11 12.72 -3.96
C GLY A 710 1.36 12.31 -3.94
N TYR A 711 2.16 12.76 -4.90
CA TYR A 711 3.60 12.51 -4.94
C TYR A 711 4.29 12.97 -3.67
N PHE A 712 3.99 14.19 -3.22
CA PHE A 712 4.58 14.78 -2.04
C PHE A 712 4.17 14.07 -0.74
N VAL A 713 2.89 13.75 -0.60
CA VAL A 713 2.32 13.02 0.55
C VAL A 713 2.94 11.62 0.66
N PHE A 714 2.93 10.87 -0.42
CA PHE A 714 3.45 9.51 -0.40
C PHE A 714 4.97 9.44 -0.25
N LYS A 715 5.70 10.41 -0.80
CA LYS A 715 7.15 10.53 -0.59
C LYS A 715 7.48 10.72 0.89
N TYR A 716 6.73 11.58 1.59
CA TYR A 716 6.85 11.75 3.04
C TYR A 716 6.55 10.45 3.80
N GLN A 717 5.44 9.79 3.47
CA GLN A 717 5.02 8.58 4.17
C GLN A 717 6.03 7.45 4.03
N LEU A 718 6.53 7.19 2.84
CA LEU A 718 7.46 6.09 2.56
C LEU A 718 8.85 6.31 3.20
N LEU A 719 9.29 7.56 3.33
CA LEU A 719 10.61 7.86 3.89
C LEU A 719 10.60 7.98 5.42
N TYR A 720 9.59 8.63 5.98
CA TYR A 720 9.63 9.05 7.39
C TYR A 720 8.65 8.31 8.30
N ALA A 721 7.47 7.95 7.79
CA ALA A 721 6.37 7.50 8.64
C ALA A 721 6.08 6.01 8.59
N CYS A 722 6.14 5.40 7.40
CA CYS A 722 5.68 4.04 7.15
C CYS A 722 6.83 3.13 6.73
N VAL A 723 6.68 1.82 6.97
CA VAL A 723 7.57 0.78 6.45
C VAL A 723 6.84 -0.05 5.40
N HIS A 724 7.58 -0.61 4.45
CA HIS A 724 7.06 -1.55 3.46
C HIS A 724 7.82 -2.88 3.57
N PRO A 725 7.30 -3.86 4.35
CA PRO A 725 7.96 -5.14 4.55
C PRO A 725 7.95 -6.07 3.34
N PRO A 726 6.85 -6.14 2.50
CA PRO A 726 6.78 -7.08 1.40
C PRO A 726 7.90 -6.85 0.36
N HIS A 727 8.45 -7.95 -0.16
CA HIS A 727 9.54 -7.93 -1.12
C HIS A 727 9.02 -8.19 -2.54
N ASN A 728 8.64 -7.12 -3.26
CA ASN A 728 8.07 -7.23 -4.61
C ASN A 728 9.07 -7.03 -5.74
N THR A 729 10.25 -6.48 -5.47
CA THR A 729 11.31 -6.23 -6.46
C THR A 729 10.85 -5.53 -7.74
N GLY A 730 9.91 -4.57 -7.63
CA GLY A 730 9.39 -3.81 -8.75
C GLY A 730 8.33 -4.52 -9.60
N LYS A 731 7.88 -5.72 -9.25
CA LYS A 731 6.84 -6.49 -9.99
C LYS A 731 5.47 -5.77 -10.08
N VAL A 732 5.28 -4.70 -9.33
CA VAL A 732 4.09 -3.82 -9.42
C VAL A 732 4.03 -3.10 -10.77
N TRP A 733 5.17 -2.76 -11.39
CA TRP A 733 5.21 -1.97 -12.61
C TRP A 733 4.48 -2.61 -13.82
N PRO A 734 4.71 -3.89 -14.17
CA PRO A 734 3.95 -4.55 -15.22
C PRO A 734 2.43 -4.51 -15.03
N LEU A 735 1.98 -4.53 -13.77
CA LEU A 735 0.56 -4.39 -13.47
C LEU A 735 0.05 -2.98 -13.79
N VAL A 736 0.82 -1.96 -13.48
CA VAL A 736 0.49 -0.55 -13.79
C VAL A 736 0.41 -0.36 -15.30
N VAL A 737 1.42 -0.82 -16.05
CA VAL A 737 1.47 -0.70 -17.52
C VAL A 737 0.23 -1.27 -18.18
N ARG A 738 -0.16 -2.51 -17.81
CA ARG A 738 -1.36 -3.17 -18.38
C ARG A 738 -2.63 -2.34 -18.15
N ARG A 739 -2.75 -1.70 -16.98
CA ARG A 739 -3.93 -0.90 -16.62
C ARG A 739 -3.95 0.45 -17.31
N VAL A 740 -2.80 1.07 -17.45
CA VAL A 740 -2.67 2.35 -18.19
C VAL A 740 -3.01 2.12 -19.66
N ILE A 741 -2.52 1.03 -20.26
CA ILE A 741 -2.86 0.67 -21.65
C ILE A 741 -4.35 0.37 -21.80
N MET A 742 -4.98 -0.32 -20.82
CA MET A 742 -6.43 -0.49 -20.81
C MET A 742 -7.15 0.87 -20.74
N GLY A 743 -6.65 1.80 -19.94
CA GLY A 743 -7.18 3.17 -19.90
C GLY A 743 -7.08 3.90 -21.25
N LEU A 744 -5.98 3.72 -21.99
CA LEU A 744 -5.86 4.25 -23.35
C LEU A 744 -6.88 3.66 -24.32
N LEU A 745 -7.18 2.37 -24.23
CA LEU A 745 -8.23 1.74 -25.05
C LEU A 745 -9.61 2.36 -24.76
N ILE A 746 -9.90 2.66 -23.50
CA ILE A 746 -11.13 3.36 -23.11
C ILE A 746 -11.15 4.77 -23.67
N PHE A 747 -10.02 5.48 -23.60
CA PHE A 747 -9.89 6.81 -24.18
C PHE A 747 -10.18 6.79 -25.69
N HIS A 748 -9.60 5.84 -26.44
CA HIS A 748 -9.87 5.71 -27.88
C HIS A 748 -11.35 5.41 -28.15
N MET A 749 -11.96 4.51 -27.36
CA MET A 749 -13.37 4.16 -27.49
C MET A 749 -14.29 5.35 -27.18
N THR A 750 -13.94 6.14 -26.16
CA THR A 750 -14.68 7.35 -25.80
C THR A 750 -14.58 8.41 -26.89
N MET A 751 -13.38 8.65 -27.43
CA MET A 751 -13.17 9.63 -28.50
C MET A 751 -13.85 9.20 -29.80
N PHE A 752 -13.78 7.91 -30.14
CA PHE A 752 -14.55 7.36 -31.27
C PHE A 752 -16.05 7.60 -31.09
N GLY A 753 -16.60 7.29 -29.90
CA GLY A 753 -18.01 7.51 -29.60
C GLY A 753 -18.39 9.01 -29.64
N THR A 754 -17.51 9.89 -29.15
CA THR A 754 -17.73 11.35 -29.18
C THR A 754 -17.77 11.87 -30.61
N LEU A 755 -16.85 11.49 -31.48
CA LEU A 755 -16.83 11.90 -32.90
C LEU A 755 -18.01 11.31 -33.68
N ALA A 756 -18.34 10.03 -33.41
CA ALA A 756 -19.51 9.39 -34.03
C ALA A 756 -20.81 10.08 -33.60
N SER A 757 -20.92 10.52 -32.32
CA SER A 757 -22.08 11.29 -31.85
C SER A 757 -22.24 12.64 -32.53
N GLN A 758 -21.14 13.22 -32.99
CA GLN A 758 -21.09 14.47 -33.76
C GLN A 758 -21.28 14.25 -35.26
N GLN A 759 -21.60 13.05 -35.69
CA GLN A 759 -21.76 12.61 -37.08
C GLN A 759 -20.48 12.77 -37.95
N ALA A 760 -19.34 12.97 -37.31
CA ALA A 760 -18.03 13.09 -37.98
C ALA A 760 -17.43 11.69 -38.19
N PHE A 761 -18.04 10.93 -39.11
CA PHE A 761 -17.67 9.53 -39.33
C PHE A 761 -16.29 9.35 -39.94
N VAL A 762 -15.86 10.29 -40.80
CA VAL A 762 -14.51 10.26 -41.39
C VAL A 762 -13.46 10.39 -40.30
N CYS A 763 -13.57 11.39 -39.41
CA CYS A 763 -12.66 11.59 -38.31
C CYS A 763 -12.71 10.43 -37.30
N ALA A 764 -13.88 9.84 -37.02
CA ALA A 764 -14.03 8.68 -36.19
C ALA A 764 -13.31 7.46 -36.79
N THR A 765 -13.42 7.24 -38.11
CA THR A 765 -12.73 6.16 -38.81
C THR A 765 -11.21 6.29 -38.71
N PHE A 766 -10.66 7.51 -38.77
CA PHE A 766 -9.23 7.76 -38.58
C PHE A 766 -8.73 7.33 -37.19
N LEU A 767 -9.56 7.18 -36.19
CA LEU A 767 -9.13 6.70 -34.86
C LEU A 767 -8.97 5.16 -34.75
N ILE A 768 -9.53 4.40 -35.71
CA ILE A 768 -9.47 2.91 -35.66
C ILE A 768 -8.03 2.34 -35.57
N PRO A 769 -7.01 2.92 -36.23
CA PRO A 769 -5.63 2.39 -36.10
C PRO A 769 -5.04 2.50 -34.69
N LEU A 770 -5.49 3.48 -33.85
CA LEU A 770 -4.94 3.70 -32.52
C LEU A 770 -5.14 2.54 -31.55
N PRO A 771 -6.33 1.95 -31.36
CA PRO A 771 -6.51 0.75 -30.55
C PRO A 771 -5.63 -0.41 -31.00
N VAL A 772 -5.49 -0.63 -32.32
CA VAL A 772 -4.66 -1.70 -32.87
C VAL A 772 -3.19 -1.47 -32.50
N PHE A 773 -2.70 -0.25 -32.70
CA PHE A 773 -1.34 0.15 -32.30
C PHE A 773 -1.12 -0.03 -30.79
N THR A 774 -2.07 0.38 -29.98
CA THR A 774 -1.99 0.25 -28.49
C THR A 774 -1.94 -1.21 -28.05
N ILE A 775 -2.70 -2.10 -28.70
CA ILE A 775 -2.65 -3.54 -28.44
C ILE A 775 -1.29 -4.12 -28.89
N ALA A 776 -0.75 -3.66 -30.04
CA ALA A 776 0.58 -4.08 -30.50
C ALA A 776 1.67 -3.66 -29.50
N VAL A 777 1.57 -2.44 -28.92
CA VAL A 777 2.47 -1.98 -27.84
C VAL A 777 2.37 -2.88 -26.61
N LEU A 778 1.15 -3.27 -26.20
CA LEU A 778 0.95 -4.19 -25.08
C LEU A 778 1.58 -5.57 -25.36
N TRP A 779 1.41 -6.08 -26.55
CA TRP A 779 2.00 -7.37 -26.96
C TRP A 779 3.52 -7.30 -26.97
N ASN A 780 4.10 -6.22 -27.54
CA ASN A 780 5.54 -5.96 -27.49
C ASN A 780 6.07 -5.86 -26.05
N PHE A 781 5.35 -5.15 -25.18
CA PHE A 781 5.69 -5.06 -23.77
C PHE A 781 5.69 -6.44 -23.11
N HIS A 782 4.67 -7.24 -23.35
CA HIS A 782 4.58 -8.58 -22.78
C HIS A 782 5.73 -9.49 -23.23
N LYS A 783 6.12 -9.41 -24.48
CA LYS A 783 7.15 -10.27 -25.06
C LYS A 783 8.57 -9.89 -24.63
N HIS A 784 8.88 -8.59 -24.59
CA HIS A 784 10.27 -8.11 -24.44
C HIS A 784 10.59 -7.52 -23.06
N TYR A 785 9.63 -6.92 -22.37
CA TYR A 785 9.91 -6.22 -21.11
C TYR A 785 9.55 -7.01 -19.86
N ILE A 786 8.56 -7.92 -19.91
CA ILE A 786 8.20 -8.75 -18.75
C ILE A 786 9.37 -9.67 -18.31
N PRO A 787 10.10 -10.36 -19.19
CA PRO A 787 11.24 -11.17 -18.77
C PRO A 787 12.29 -10.34 -18.01
N LEU A 788 12.64 -9.14 -18.51
CA LEU A 788 13.58 -8.23 -17.86
C LEU A 788 13.06 -7.65 -16.54
N SER A 789 11.74 -7.57 -16.37
CA SER A 789 11.11 -7.15 -15.11
C SER A 789 11.01 -8.30 -14.10
N SER A 790 11.13 -9.55 -14.52
CA SER A 790 10.97 -10.74 -13.67
C SER A 790 12.31 -11.32 -13.22
N PHE A 791 13.29 -11.31 -14.10
CA PHE A 791 14.60 -11.94 -13.89
C PHE A 791 15.73 -10.91 -13.89
N ILE A 792 16.88 -11.30 -13.34
CA ILE A 792 18.11 -10.51 -13.39
C ILE A 792 18.87 -10.95 -14.65
N ALA A 793 19.32 -10.00 -15.47
CA ALA A 793 20.12 -10.31 -16.64
C ALA A 793 21.52 -10.78 -16.20
N LEU A 794 22.01 -11.86 -16.79
CA LEU A 794 23.31 -12.42 -16.42
C LEU A 794 24.46 -11.41 -16.54
N ARG A 795 24.39 -10.51 -17.53
CA ARG A 795 25.39 -9.44 -17.71
C ARG A 795 25.34 -8.38 -16.61
N ALA A 796 24.18 -8.24 -15.91
CA ALA A 796 24.03 -7.25 -14.84
C ALA A 796 24.60 -7.76 -13.50
N ILE A 797 24.84 -9.07 -13.39
CA ILE A 797 25.46 -9.69 -12.22
C ILE A 797 26.95 -9.37 -12.26
N GLU A 798 27.45 -8.68 -11.26
CA GLU A 798 28.88 -8.32 -11.19
C GLU A 798 29.77 -9.56 -11.08
N ASN A 799 30.94 -9.51 -11.74
CA ASN A 799 31.90 -10.62 -11.78
C ASN A 799 32.49 -10.99 -10.40
N ASN A 800 32.36 -10.12 -9.39
CA ASN A 800 32.79 -10.37 -8.01
C ASN A 800 31.97 -11.46 -7.30
N GLN A 801 30.99 -12.04 -7.97
CA GLN A 801 30.26 -13.21 -7.49
C GLN A 801 30.80 -14.55 -8.06
N LEU A 802 32.06 -14.58 -8.49
CA LEU A 802 32.75 -15.83 -8.80
C LEU A 802 32.75 -16.71 -7.54
N PRO A 803 32.58 -18.04 -7.73
CA PRO A 803 32.55 -18.95 -6.60
C PRO A 803 33.78 -18.73 -5.72
N PHE A 804 33.57 -18.60 -4.43
CA PHE A 804 34.63 -18.63 -3.43
C PHE A 804 35.41 -19.93 -3.64
N HIS A 805 36.57 -19.86 -4.27
CA HIS A 805 37.53 -20.95 -4.17
C HIS A 805 38.05 -20.90 -2.74
N GLY A 806 37.47 -21.72 -1.91
CA GLY A 806 38.05 -22.04 -0.63
C GLY A 806 39.43 -22.59 -0.92
N ASP A 807 40.36 -21.82 -0.57
CA ASP A 807 41.69 -22.12 0.00
C ASP A 807 42.58 -20.90 -0.30
N GLU A 808 43.00 -20.20 0.75
CA GLU A 808 44.16 -19.30 0.86
C GLU A 808 44.01 -17.76 0.76
N GLU A 809 42.83 -17.15 0.62
CA GLU A 809 42.73 -15.68 0.73
C GLU A 809 41.56 -15.22 1.65
N GLU A 810 41.47 -15.78 2.87
CA GLU A 810 40.44 -15.35 3.86
C GLU A 810 40.63 -13.92 4.40
N GLY A 811 41.80 -13.31 4.20
CA GLY A 811 42.10 -12.00 4.78
C GLY A 811 41.76 -10.79 3.90
N LEU A 812 41.79 -10.92 2.57
CA LEU A 812 41.58 -9.77 1.67
C LEU A 812 40.11 -9.60 1.23
N GLY A 813 39.33 -10.67 1.23
CA GLY A 813 37.91 -10.61 0.83
C GLY A 813 36.98 -9.99 1.88
N GLU A 814 37.32 -10.11 3.17
CA GLU A 814 36.53 -9.52 4.27
C GLU A 814 36.71 -7.98 4.37
N GLU A 815 37.87 -7.43 4.00
CA GLU A 815 38.09 -5.99 3.98
C GLU A 815 37.39 -5.32 2.80
N GLU A 816 37.37 -5.90 1.60
CA GLU A 816 36.63 -5.36 0.44
C GLU A 816 35.10 -5.43 0.66
N ASP A 817 34.58 -6.49 1.30
CA ASP A 817 33.15 -6.60 1.59
C ASP A 817 32.70 -5.66 2.74
N SER A 818 33.64 -5.26 3.64
CA SER A 818 33.32 -4.29 4.71
C SER A 818 33.18 -2.86 4.19
N GLU A 819 33.82 -2.50 3.08
CA GLU A 819 33.71 -1.19 2.44
C GLU A 819 32.50 -1.06 1.52
N ARG A 820 31.92 -2.19 1.07
CA ARG A 820 30.76 -2.19 0.20
C ARG A 820 29.50 -1.78 0.97
N GLU A 821 28.81 -0.76 0.46
CA GLU A 821 27.55 -0.30 1.01
C GLU A 821 26.43 -1.33 0.74
N GLN A 822 25.99 -2.02 1.79
CA GLN A 822 24.91 -3.03 1.70
C GLN A 822 23.58 -2.39 1.36
N THR A 823 22.80 -3.05 0.49
CA THR A 823 21.44 -2.61 0.13
C THR A 823 20.46 -2.80 1.30
N LEU A 824 19.28 -2.14 1.23
CA LEU A 824 18.24 -2.27 2.25
C LEU A 824 17.77 -3.74 2.41
N ASP A 825 17.65 -4.45 1.29
CA ASP A 825 17.20 -5.83 1.27
C ASP A 825 18.26 -6.78 1.85
N GLU A 826 19.54 -6.60 1.50
CA GLU A 826 20.65 -7.33 2.12
C GLU A 826 20.69 -7.18 3.64
N ARG A 827 20.52 -5.96 4.13
CA ARG A 827 20.49 -5.68 5.59
C ARG A 827 19.34 -6.36 6.30
N ARG A 828 18.18 -6.50 5.65
CA ARG A 828 17.03 -7.22 6.19
C ARG A 828 17.25 -8.72 6.24
N GLU A 829 18.11 -9.25 5.38
CA GLU A 829 18.33 -10.68 5.19
C GLU A 829 19.62 -11.22 5.84
N LEU A 830 20.46 -10.35 6.46
CA LEU A 830 21.79 -10.67 6.98
C LEU A 830 21.88 -11.93 7.88
N SER A 831 20.83 -12.26 8.60
CA SER A 831 20.80 -13.45 9.50
C SER A 831 19.67 -14.42 9.20
N GLN A 832 19.04 -14.27 8.01
CA GLN A 832 17.87 -15.08 7.68
C GLN A 832 18.24 -16.29 6.84
N THR A 833 17.61 -17.41 7.15
CA THR A 833 17.70 -18.68 6.42
C THR A 833 16.32 -19.08 5.91
N TYR A 834 16.26 -20.06 4.99
CA TYR A 834 14.99 -20.64 4.55
C TYR A 834 14.45 -21.73 5.47
N ASP A 835 15.03 -21.85 6.66
CA ASP A 835 14.52 -22.77 7.68
C ASP A 835 13.20 -22.25 8.26
N TYR A 836 12.34 -23.18 8.66
CA TYR A 836 11.07 -22.79 9.27
C TYR A 836 11.31 -22.13 10.64
N PRO A 837 10.95 -20.86 10.84
CA PRO A 837 11.35 -20.10 12.05
C PRO A 837 10.94 -20.76 13.37
N HIS A 838 9.82 -21.46 13.40
CA HIS A 838 9.36 -22.15 14.61
C HIS A 838 10.17 -23.43 14.97
N LEU A 839 11.01 -23.92 14.06
CA LEU A 839 11.95 -25.01 14.35
C LEU A 839 13.23 -24.50 15.01
N VAL A 840 13.72 -23.35 14.54
CA VAL A 840 15.07 -22.84 14.82
C VAL A 840 15.04 -21.80 15.96
N ASN A 841 14.07 -20.88 15.95
CA ASN A 841 14.04 -19.76 16.88
C ASN A 841 13.85 -20.21 18.33
N ASP A 842 14.52 -19.53 19.26
CA ASP A 842 14.37 -19.75 20.70
C ASP A 842 12.95 -19.50 21.18
N LEU A 843 12.56 -20.17 22.26
CA LEU A 843 11.28 -19.97 22.90
C LEU A 843 11.40 -18.80 23.89
N ASP A 844 11.15 -17.58 23.39
CA ASP A 844 11.18 -16.41 24.26
C ASP A 844 10.14 -16.48 25.37
N GLY A 845 10.59 -16.17 26.58
CA GLY A 845 9.73 -16.10 27.77
C GLY A 845 8.82 -14.86 27.82
N PRO A 846 8.07 -14.66 28.92
CA PRO A 846 7.22 -13.49 29.10
C PRO A 846 8.04 -12.21 29.24
N ILE A 847 7.59 -11.13 28.57
CA ILE A 847 8.14 -9.79 28.71
C ILE A 847 7.48 -9.12 29.91
N ILE A 848 8.30 -8.72 30.90
CA ILE A 848 7.80 -8.14 32.14
C ILE A 848 7.91 -6.62 32.12
N ALA A 849 9.03 -6.09 31.65
CA ALA A 849 9.29 -4.64 31.63
C ALA A 849 10.01 -4.19 30.38
N LEU A 850 9.90 -2.89 30.10
CA LEU A 850 10.60 -2.19 29.02
C LEU A 850 11.37 -1.01 29.58
N GLU A 851 12.68 -0.98 29.39
CA GLU A 851 13.52 0.12 29.81
C GLU A 851 14.59 0.44 28.77
N ASN A 852 14.72 1.72 28.43
CA ASN A 852 15.82 2.25 27.61
C ASN A 852 16.24 1.38 26.40
N ASP A 853 15.24 0.99 25.59
CA ASP A 853 15.44 0.13 24.42
C ASP A 853 15.84 -1.33 24.71
N GLN A 854 15.68 -1.77 25.96
CA GLN A 854 15.85 -3.16 26.38
C GLN A 854 14.54 -3.75 26.88
N VAL A 855 14.41 -5.06 26.71
CA VAL A 855 13.28 -5.87 27.18
C VAL A 855 13.78 -6.73 28.32
N LEU A 856 13.08 -6.71 29.45
CA LEU A 856 13.29 -7.68 30.52
C LEU A 856 12.38 -8.87 30.31
N MET A 857 12.98 -10.03 30.13
CA MET A 857 12.28 -11.29 29.87
C MET A 857 12.67 -12.32 30.96
N ILE A 858 11.76 -13.25 31.25
CA ILE A 858 12.12 -14.45 32.00
C ILE A 858 12.62 -15.50 31.01
N GLY A 859 13.85 -15.97 31.16
CA GLY A 859 14.41 -17.07 30.39
C GLY A 859 13.79 -18.43 30.74
N ASP A 860 14.15 -19.47 29.99
CA ASP A 860 13.75 -20.87 30.22
C ASP A 860 14.19 -21.36 31.62
N ASP A 861 15.26 -20.78 32.16
CA ASP A 861 15.86 -21.11 33.46
C ASP A 861 15.21 -20.36 34.64
N GLY A 862 14.15 -19.61 34.39
CA GLY A 862 13.48 -18.77 35.37
C GLY A 862 14.24 -17.50 35.77
N GLN A 863 15.42 -17.24 35.17
CA GLN A 863 16.22 -16.05 35.45
C GLN A 863 15.80 -14.88 34.53
N THR A 864 16.00 -13.68 35.02
CA THR A 864 15.71 -12.48 34.22
C THR A 864 16.83 -12.19 33.23
N VAL A 865 16.49 -12.06 31.98
CA VAL A 865 17.41 -11.77 30.87
C VAL A 865 17.07 -10.43 30.27
N LYS A 866 18.05 -9.51 30.15
CA LYS A 866 17.91 -8.26 29.43
C LYS A 866 18.30 -8.52 27.97
N LYS A 867 17.35 -8.36 27.05
CA LYS A 867 17.59 -8.44 25.61
C LYS A 867 17.32 -7.06 24.96
N PRO A 868 18.05 -6.68 23.90
CA PRO A 868 17.63 -5.53 23.10
C PRO A 868 16.24 -5.75 22.55
N ILE A 869 15.50 -4.66 22.31
CA ILE A 869 14.20 -4.77 21.67
C ILE A 869 14.41 -5.45 20.31
N PRO A 870 13.73 -6.57 20.03
CA PRO A 870 13.92 -7.27 18.77
C PRO A 870 13.62 -6.34 17.59
N ASP A 871 14.49 -6.35 16.61
CA ASP A 871 14.34 -5.55 15.38
C ASP A 871 13.03 -5.91 14.69
N ILE A 872 12.35 -4.87 14.24
CA ILE A 872 10.99 -4.97 13.71
C ILE A 872 11.04 -5.08 12.19
#